data_e217be8619e7a6deeae8f09b7298171e
#
_entry.id   e217be8619e7a6deeae8f09b7298171e
#
_cell.length_a   1.000
_cell.length_b   1.000
_cell.length_c   1.000
_cell.angle_alpha   90.00
_cell.angle_beta   90.00
_cell.angle_gamma   90.00
#
_symmetry.space_group_name_H-M   'P 1'
#
loop_
_entity.id
_entity.type
_entity.pdbx_description
1 polymer ?
#
loop_
_entity_poly.entity_id
_entity_poly.type
_entity_poly.pdbx_seq_one_letter_code
_entity_poly.pdbx_strand_id
1 'polypeptide(L)'
;MKLRFKLIISTLLGGVLFNACSTKKDALINRNWHALNTKYNVLYNGNIAFEEGRDELNATYQDNYWEILPVERITIREEIILDSENKNPKFEIAEEKATKAIQKHSMDIKDEERNPQTDEAFLLLGKTRYFEQRFLPALEAFNYILRKYPKSDKLNEASIWREKVNIRLENDELALKNFKRLFKYELLKDQEYADARAMMAQAYINLSKIDTAVQQLKIASAYTKKNPEKGRYYYIIGQLYNELGHKDSANYAFDKVIELNRKSPREYMINAHLQKIQNIPVTKENKLELFEYLTELEEDRENRPFLDKIYRQIAEYHLANKSDSLAIAYFNKSLRNTQNKPQLNALNYENLGEFNFDKNEYKIAGAYYDSTLINLSENTKKYRAIKKKLDNLEDVISYEDIVQKADSVITLYNMPIDKQFAYFGAYIKQLKEKDSLASKKEFERQTKGINAFAETKAGKQNKGKFYFYNITSLGYGKTDFKTRWGDRGLEDNWRWANKNSSEGIEEQLADNATQENVPITEEEKYSVDFYMKQIPTDIAIIDSLKTERNLANYQLGLIYKEKFKENLLAAGKLEKVLNSDPEERLILPSKYNLYKIYEESGSPLMAQMKNNIITNHPDSRYAEILLNPQAVLEGDTDSPDAKYAELYRQFTNQEYLKVITGSEENISKFTGDPIVPKLELLKANAIGRIQGYTAFEEALNYVALNYPNNPEGKKAKEIIADQLPKLAANEFVDANVSKKAENWKLIFPFKTSDTQKAEDLKIKLEKAIKDLKYRNTVSIDIYDLENQFVVVHGFKSEDYTLGFAELIKNNKDYSIANENFVILSSNYQILQVHKNLTAYKNRITTPKP
;
A
#
# COMPACT_ATOMS: atom_id res chain seq x y z
N MET A 1 16.25 -82.71 31.22
CA MET A 1 14.93 -82.55 30.56
C MET A 1 14.45 -81.09 30.56
N LYS A 2 14.43 -80.36 31.66
CA LYS A 2 13.95 -78.99 31.74
C LYS A 2 14.71 -78.01 30.87
N LEU A 3 16.04 -78.18 30.68
CA LEU A 3 16.87 -77.19 29.89
C LEU A 3 16.58 -77.35 28.35
N ARG A 4 16.44 -78.59 27.87
CA ARG A 4 16.12 -78.85 26.49
C ARG A 4 14.72 -78.43 26.10
N PHE A 5 13.77 -78.50 27.00
CA PHE A 5 12.40 -78.03 26.85
C PHE A 5 12.35 -76.49 26.80
N LYS A 6 13.13 -75.81 27.62
CA LYS A 6 13.28 -74.33 27.53
C LYS A 6 13.95 -73.89 26.25
N LEU A 7 14.93 -74.64 25.76
CA LEU A 7 15.62 -74.32 24.48
C LEU A 7 14.68 -74.53 23.30
N ILE A 8 13.86 -75.61 23.30
CA ILE A 8 12.84 -75.86 22.26
C ILE A 8 11.74 -74.79 22.26
N ILE A 9 11.28 -74.34 23.45
CA ILE A 9 10.34 -73.28 23.55
C ILE A 9 10.95 -71.98 23.09
N SER A 10 12.21 -71.69 23.40
CA SER A 10 12.89 -70.44 22.96
C SER A 10 13.14 -70.47 21.45
N THR A 11 13.47 -71.62 20.84
CA THR A 11 13.62 -71.72 19.38
C THR A 11 12.29 -71.63 18.66
N LEU A 12 11.22 -72.22 19.23
CA LEU A 12 9.88 -72.14 18.70
C LEU A 12 9.36 -70.70 18.79
N LEU A 13 9.59 -70.00 19.92
CA LEU A 13 9.27 -68.59 20.07
C LEU A 13 10.08 -67.71 19.10
N GLY A 14 11.37 -67.99 18.95
CA GLY A 14 12.23 -67.36 17.95
C GLY A 14 11.74 -67.55 16.50
N GLY A 15 11.38 -68.80 16.16
CA GLY A 15 10.84 -69.07 14.81
C GLY A 15 9.50 -68.43 14.52
N VAL A 16 8.65 -68.24 15.53
CA VAL A 16 7.37 -67.54 15.41
C VAL A 16 7.61 -66.02 15.19
N LEU A 17 8.59 -65.48 15.89
CA LEU A 17 8.94 -64.05 15.75
C LEU A 17 9.48 -63.73 14.33
N PHE A 18 10.31 -64.62 13.76
CA PHE A 18 10.84 -64.40 12.38
C PHE A 18 9.76 -64.53 11.31
N ASN A 19 8.72 -65.32 11.51
CA ASN A 19 7.61 -65.46 10.57
C ASN A 19 6.57 -64.33 10.70
N ALA A 20 6.51 -63.63 11.81
CA ALA A 20 5.57 -62.55 12.08
C ALA A 20 5.94 -61.25 11.32
N CYS A 21 7.15 -61.11 10.78
CA CYS A 21 7.64 -59.87 10.12
C CYS A 21 7.24 -59.77 8.62
N SER A 22 6.53 -60.72 8.03
CA SER A 22 6.19 -60.71 6.60
C SER A 22 4.83 -60.06 6.35
N THR A 23 4.78 -58.99 5.59
CA THR A 23 3.53 -58.33 5.13
C THR A 23 2.80 -59.10 4.02
N LYS A 24 3.46 -60.07 3.40
CA LYS A 24 2.92 -60.88 2.28
C LYS A 24 2.18 -62.15 2.70
N LYS A 25 2.27 -62.53 3.99
CA LYS A 25 1.63 -63.75 4.52
C LYS A 25 0.37 -63.40 5.32
N ASP A 26 -0.77 -63.89 4.86
CA ASP A 26 -2.05 -63.72 5.52
C ASP A 26 -2.25 -64.76 6.65
N ALA A 27 -1.43 -64.59 7.70
CA ALA A 27 -1.53 -65.41 8.92
C ALA A 27 -1.95 -64.56 10.13
N LEU A 28 -2.68 -65.12 11.07
CA LEU A 28 -3.18 -64.43 12.26
C LEU A 28 -2.05 -63.74 13.04
N ILE A 29 -0.91 -64.38 13.16
CA ILE A 29 0.26 -63.87 13.85
C ILE A 29 0.84 -62.61 13.13
N ASN A 30 0.93 -62.68 11.80
CA ASN A 30 1.40 -61.57 11.00
C ASN A 30 0.47 -60.35 11.10
N ARG A 31 -0.85 -60.59 10.93
CA ARG A 31 -1.85 -59.51 11.07
C ARG A 31 -1.77 -58.83 12.43
N ASN A 32 -1.76 -59.61 13.51
CA ASN A 32 -1.67 -59.05 14.87
C ASN A 32 -0.35 -58.35 15.15
N TRP A 33 0.77 -58.92 14.65
CA TRP A 33 2.07 -58.25 14.76
C TRP A 33 2.11 -56.88 14.10
N HIS A 34 1.69 -56.80 12.86
CA HIS A 34 1.64 -55.56 12.13
C HIS A 34 0.62 -54.61 12.72
N ALA A 35 -0.56 -55.04 13.10
CA ALA A 35 -1.59 -54.20 13.76
C ALA A 35 -1.10 -53.61 15.06
N LEU A 36 -0.48 -54.41 15.95
CA LEU A 36 0.06 -53.94 17.21
C LEU A 36 1.19 -52.93 17.03
N ASN A 37 2.15 -53.20 16.13
CA ASN A 37 3.23 -52.27 15.85
C ASN A 37 2.73 -50.99 15.22
N THR A 38 1.78 -51.07 14.31
CA THR A 38 1.15 -49.90 13.71
C THR A 38 0.48 -49.03 14.76
N LYS A 39 -0.39 -49.66 15.59
CA LYS A 39 -1.21 -48.92 16.56
C LYS A 39 -0.39 -48.32 17.69
N TYR A 40 0.36 -49.14 18.42
CA TYR A 40 0.95 -48.74 19.71
C TYR A 40 2.38 -48.17 19.57
N ASN A 41 3.04 -48.30 18.41
CA ASN A 41 4.37 -47.75 18.23
C ASN A 41 4.36 -46.64 17.18
N VAL A 42 3.88 -46.93 15.98
CA VAL A 42 4.01 -45.96 14.87
C VAL A 42 2.93 -44.89 14.96
N LEU A 43 1.64 -45.25 14.94
CA LEU A 43 0.53 -44.29 14.95
C LEU A 43 0.37 -43.59 16.28
N TYR A 44 0.66 -44.25 17.42
CA TYR A 44 0.64 -43.61 18.72
C TYR A 44 1.57 -42.40 18.75
N ASN A 45 2.83 -42.55 18.34
CA ASN A 45 3.80 -41.45 18.27
C ASN A 45 3.44 -40.42 17.19
N GLY A 46 2.85 -40.86 16.05
CA GLY A 46 2.37 -39.96 15.02
C GLY A 46 1.20 -39.08 15.49
N ASN A 47 0.25 -39.67 16.23
CA ASN A 47 -0.89 -38.94 16.79
C ASN A 47 -0.45 -37.95 17.86
N ILE A 48 0.52 -38.28 18.72
CA ILE A 48 1.09 -37.33 19.69
C ILE A 48 1.69 -36.14 18.97
N ALA A 49 2.55 -36.39 18.00
CA ALA A 49 3.18 -35.31 17.19
C ALA A 49 2.13 -34.47 16.48
N PHE A 50 1.09 -35.07 15.93
CA PHE A 50 0.00 -34.36 15.28
C PHE A 50 -0.76 -33.44 16.26
N GLU A 51 -1.12 -33.95 17.46
CA GLU A 51 -1.81 -33.15 18.47
C GLU A 51 -0.92 -31.99 18.99
N GLU A 52 0.37 -32.24 19.23
CA GLU A 52 1.34 -31.20 19.61
C GLU A 52 1.44 -30.12 18.53
N GLY A 53 1.55 -30.52 17.25
CA GLY A 53 1.62 -29.56 16.14
C GLY A 53 0.34 -28.74 15.99
N ARG A 54 -0.82 -29.34 16.23
CA ARG A 54 -2.10 -28.64 16.24
C ARG A 54 -2.22 -27.68 17.41
N ASP A 55 -1.77 -28.05 18.58
CA ASP A 55 -1.79 -27.21 19.77
C ASP A 55 -0.84 -26.01 19.63
N GLU A 56 0.35 -26.21 19.05
CA GLU A 56 1.27 -25.11 18.68
C GLU A 56 0.62 -24.15 17.68
N LEU A 57 -0.04 -24.68 16.65
CA LEU A 57 -0.73 -23.85 15.65
C LEU A 57 -1.87 -23.06 16.29
N ASN A 58 -2.66 -23.68 17.16
CA ASN A 58 -3.74 -23.00 17.90
C ASN A 58 -3.20 -21.94 18.87
N ALA A 59 -2.03 -22.16 19.48
CA ALA A 59 -1.41 -21.21 20.41
C ALA A 59 -0.82 -19.98 19.70
N THR A 60 -0.37 -20.14 18.45
CA THR A 60 0.19 -19.05 17.63
C THR A 60 -0.85 -18.32 16.80
N TYR A 61 -2.03 -18.93 16.62
CA TYR A 61 -3.10 -18.35 15.82
C TYR A 61 -3.71 -17.12 16.51
N GLN A 62 -3.77 -16.01 15.79
CA GLN A 62 -4.39 -14.76 16.27
C GLN A 62 -5.70 -14.52 15.53
N ASP A 63 -6.80 -14.50 16.29
CA ASP A 63 -8.11 -14.20 15.76
C ASP A 63 -8.25 -12.70 15.40
N ASN A 64 -8.76 -12.41 14.22
CA ASN A 64 -9.19 -11.06 13.84
C ASN A 64 -10.65 -10.85 14.22
N TYR A 65 -10.90 -10.32 15.42
CA TYR A 65 -12.25 -10.11 15.97
C TYR A 65 -13.05 -9.00 15.27
N TRP A 66 -12.43 -8.27 14.34
CA TRP A 66 -13.08 -7.22 13.53
C TRP A 66 -13.72 -7.78 12.25
N GLU A 67 -13.44 -9.03 11.94
CA GLU A 67 -14.03 -9.79 10.84
C GLU A 67 -14.79 -10.99 11.40
N ILE A 68 -15.65 -11.61 10.58
CA ILE A 68 -16.27 -12.86 10.98
C ILE A 68 -15.19 -13.91 11.19
N LEU A 69 -15.11 -14.46 12.41
CA LEU A 69 -14.11 -15.47 12.69
C LEU A 69 -14.33 -16.72 11.83
N PRO A 70 -13.27 -17.32 11.27
CA PRO A 70 -13.40 -18.63 10.65
C PRO A 70 -13.78 -19.68 11.69
N VAL A 71 -14.56 -20.64 11.29
CA VAL A 71 -14.99 -21.73 12.20
C VAL A 71 -13.78 -22.51 12.74
N GLU A 72 -12.78 -22.74 11.93
CA GLU A 72 -11.53 -23.41 12.29
C GLU A 72 -10.34 -22.44 12.29
N ARG A 73 -9.49 -22.52 13.32
CA ARG A 73 -8.30 -21.65 13.51
C ARG A 73 -7.18 -22.08 12.55
N ILE A 74 -7.25 -21.62 11.33
CA ILE A 74 -6.22 -21.82 10.30
C ILE A 74 -6.17 -20.61 9.37
N THR A 75 -4.98 -20.06 9.17
CA THR A 75 -4.74 -19.00 8.17
C THR A 75 -4.32 -19.66 6.88
N ILE A 76 -5.08 -19.46 5.80
CA ILE A 76 -4.72 -19.97 4.48
C ILE A 76 -3.65 -19.05 3.91
N ARG A 77 -2.56 -19.63 3.40
CA ARG A 77 -1.51 -18.90 2.69
C ARG A 77 -1.93 -18.75 1.23
N GLU A 78 -1.88 -17.54 0.71
CA GLU A 78 -2.19 -17.26 -0.71
C GLU A 78 -1.09 -17.73 -1.66
N GLU A 79 0.15 -17.82 -1.19
CA GLU A 79 1.28 -18.31 -1.97
C GLU A 79 1.47 -19.81 -1.80
N ILE A 80 1.53 -20.53 -2.92
CA ILE A 80 1.96 -21.92 -2.95
C ILE A 80 3.47 -21.91 -2.68
N ILE A 81 3.85 -22.09 -1.43
CA ILE A 81 5.26 -22.27 -1.09
C ILE A 81 5.70 -23.63 -1.59
N LEU A 82 6.43 -23.62 -2.68
CA LEU A 82 7.02 -24.83 -3.29
C LEU A 82 8.17 -25.40 -2.46
N ASP A 83 8.67 -24.71 -1.45
CA ASP A 83 9.86 -25.09 -0.71
C ASP A 83 9.70 -25.17 0.80
N SER A 84 10.52 -26.02 1.39
CA SER A 84 10.50 -26.65 2.70
C SER A 84 10.80 -25.71 3.90
N GLU A 85 10.89 -24.43 3.74
CA GLU A 85 11.48 -23.54 4.77
C GLU A 85 10.57 -23.19 5.96
N ASN A 86 9.27 -23.53 5.95
CA ASN A 86 8.35 -23.21 7.06
C ASN A 86 7.39 -24.37 7.42
N LYS A 87 7.86 -25.60 7.37
CA LYS A 87 7.07 -26.74 7.85
C LYS A 87 7.11 -26.80 9.38
N ASN A 88 5.96 -27.10 9.99
CA ASN A 88 5.94 -27.42 11.41
C ASN A 88 6.60 -28.79 11.63
N PRO A 89 7.70 -28.88 12.41
CA PRO A 89 8.43 -30.14 12.60
C PRO A 89 7.56 -31.26 13.18
N LYS A 90 6.52 -30.91 13.92
CA LYS A 90 5.60 -31.88 14.54
C LYS A 90 4.71 -32.53 13.48
N PHE A 91 4.21 -31.77 12.51
CA PHE A 91 3.45 -32.35 11.39
C PHE A 91 4.35 -33.19 10.50
N GLU A 92 5.61 -32.81 10.28
CA GLU A 92 6.56 -33.62 9.54
C GLU A 92 6.80 -34.99 10.18
N ILE A 93 6.98 -35.03 11.54
CA ILE A 93 7.08 -36.27 12.28
C ILE A 93 5.79 -37.09 12.14
N ALA A 94 4.63 -36.47 12.23
CA ALA A 94 3.35 -37.17 12.09
C ALA A 94 3.17 -37.76 10.68
N GLU A 95 3.55 -37.04 9.61
CA GLU A 95 3.53 -37.55 8.24
C GLU A 95 4.53 -38.71 8.05
N GLU A 96 5.76 -38.58 8.59
CA GLU A 96 6.75 -39.69 8.55
C GLU A 96 6.20 -40.95 9.22
N LYS A 97 5.58 -40.81 10.39
CA LYS A 97 5.00 -41.97 11.08
C LYS A 97 3.83 -42.56 10.32
N ALA A 98 2.90 -41.75 9.81
CA ALA A 98 1.79 -42.22 8.99
C ALA A 98 2.29 -42.95 7.72
N THR A 99 3.25 -42.36 7.03
CA THR A 99 3.88 -42.94 5.83
C THR A 99 4.61 -44.27 6.17
N LYS A 100 5.34 -44.31 7.30
CA LYS A 100 5.99 -45.51 7.77
C LYS A 100 4.98 -46.62 8.10
N ALA A 101 3.83 -46.30 8.72
CA ALA A 101 2.76 -47.23 8.95
C ALA A 101 2.23 -47.85 7.65
N ILE A 102 1.98 -47.03 6.64
CA ILE A 102 1.50 -47.45 5.34
C ILE A 102 2.56 -48.31 4.61
N GLN A 103 3.81 -47.82 4.50
CA GLN A 103 4.84 -48.51 3.70
C GLN A 103 5.36 -49.80 4.32
N LYS A 104 5.51 -49.86 5.66
CA LYS A 104 6.13 -50.97 6.37
C LYS A 104 5.15 -51.98 6.97
N HIS A 105 3.91 -51.59 7.21
CA HIS A 105 2.95 -52.42 7.93
C HIS A 105 1.65 -52.67 7.18
N SER A 106 1.41 -52.07 5.99
CA SER A 106 0.28 -52.44 5.15
C SER A 106 0.43 -53.88 4.66
N MET A 107 -0.67 -54.61 4.69
CA MET A 107 -0.78 -55.99 4.30
C MET A 107 -1.83 -56.13 3.18
N ASP A 108 -1.57 -55.48 2.03
CA ASP A 108 -2.45 -55.62 0.86
C ASP A 108 -2.23 -56.97 0.16
N ILE A 109 -3.15 -57.91 0.43
CA ILE A 109 -3.10 -59.29 -0.05
C ILE A 109 -4.37 -59.58 -0.85
N LYS A 110 -4.23 -59.81 -2.14
CA LYS A 110 -5.34 -60.03 -3.09
C LYS A 110 -6.33 -58.85 -3.10
N ASP A 111 -5.80 -57.61 -3.18
CA ASP A 111 -6.55 -56.35 -3.19
C ASP A 111 -7.36 -56.08 -1.93
N GLU A 112 -7.13 -56.84 -0.84
CA GLU A 112 -7.71 -56.57 0.47
C GLU A 112 -6.61 -56.23 1.47
N GLU A 113 -6.77 -55.14 2.19
CA GLU A 113 -5.88 -54.76 3.30
C GLU A 113 -6.22 -55.62 4.53
N ARG A 114 -5.23 -56.35 5.05
CA ARG A 114 -5.34 -57.23 6.18
C ARG A 114 -4.88 -56.61 7.53
N ASN A 115 -4.19 -55.46 7.47
CA ASN A 115 -3.86 -54.73 8.68
C ASN A 115 -5.01 -53.74 9.00
N PRO A 116 -5.74 -53.95 10.11
CA PRO A 116 -6.92 -53.15 10.46
C PRO A 116 -6.58 -51.72 10.92
N GLN A 117 -5.28 -51.32 10.92
CA GLN A 117 -4.85 -49.96 11.36
C GLN A 117 -4.38 -49.11 10.19
N THR A 118 -4.46 -49.60 8.96
CA THR A 118 -3.96 -48.88 7.77
C THR A 118 -4.88 -47.72 7.38
N ASP A 119 -6.19 -47.86 7.58
CA ASP A 119 -7.17 -46.77 7.43
C ASP A 119 -6.88 -45.59 8.36
N GLU A 120 -6.54 -45.88 9.64
CA GLU A 120 -6.12 -44.85 10.61
C GLU A 120 -4.82 -44.18 10.23
N ALA A 121 -3.87 -44.92 9.58
CA ALA A 121 -2.64 -44.36 9.03
C ALA A 121 -2.93 -43.36 7.90
N PHE A 122 -3.81 -43.70 6.96
CA PHE A 122 -4.23 -42.79 5.91
C PHE A 122 -5.01 -41.59 6.44
N LEU A 123 -5.81 -41.78 7.51
CA LEU A 123 -6.52 -40.69 8.17
C LEU A 123 -5.55 -39.69 8.82
N LEU A 124 -4.53 -40.18 9.54
CA LEU A 124 -3.48 -39.32 10.12
C LEU A 124 -2.70 -38.61 9.01
N LEU A 125 -2.34 -39.31 7.94
CA LEU A 125 -1.65 -38.72 6.79
C LEU A 125 -2.45 -37.57 6.18
N GLY A 126 -3.76 -37.78 5.94
CA GLY A 126 -4.65 -36.77 5.38
C GLY A 126 -4.79 -35.55 6.29
N LYS A 127 -4.99 -35.77 7.60
CA LYS A 127 -5.08 -34.69 8.59
C LYS A 127 -3.80 -33.86 8.67
N THR A 128 -2.65 -34.51 8.68
CA THR A 128 -1.35 -33.84 8.73
C THR A 128 -1.13 -32.95 7.50
N ARG A 129 -1.39 -33.50 6.30
CA ARG A 129 -1.31 -32.74 5.05
C ARG A 129 -2.30 -31.58 4.97
N TYR A 130 -3.47 -31.72 5.59
CA TYR A 130 -4.44 -30.64 5.68
C TYR A 130 -3.90 -29.44 6.47
N PHE A 131 -3.30 -29.67 7.65
CA PHE A 131 -2.72 -28.62 8.46
C PHE A 131 -1.43 -28.02 7.87
N GLU A 132 -0.71 -28.78 7.04
CA GLU A 132 0.38 -28.29 6.20
C GLU A 132 -0.11 -27.53 4.94
N GLN A 133 -1.44 -27.40 4.76
CA GLN A 133 -2.09 -26.77 3.61
C GLN A 133 -1.82 -27.45 2.25
N ARG A 134 -1.44 -28.71 2.29
CA ARG A 134 -1.29 -29.59 1.11
C ARG A 134 -2.63 -30.26 0.82
N PHE A 135 -3.60 -29.45 0.39
CA PHE A 135 -5.01 -29.86 0.30
C PHE A 135 -5.26 -30.97 -0.72
N LEU A 136 -4.66 -30.95 -1.88
CA LEU A 136 -4.85 -32.02 -2.88
C LEU A 136 -4.30 -33.36 -2.40
N PRO A 137 -3.05 -33.49 -1.89
CA PRO A 137 -2.57 -34.72 -1.26
C PRO A 137 -3.37 -35.18 -0.04
N ALA A 138 -3.97 -34.25 0.72
CA ALA A 138 -4.88 -34.59 1.82
C ALA A 138 -6.18 -35.19 1.29
N LEU A 139 -6.77 -34.61 0.24
CA LEU A 139 -7.97 -35.11 -0.43
C LEU A 139 -7.79 -36.55 -0.96
N GLU A 140 -6.64 -36.82 -1.54
CA GLU A 140 -6.29 -38.15 -2.02
C GLU A 140 -6.29 -39.20 -0.90
N ALA A 141 -5.68 -38.86 0.25
CA ALA A 141 -5.63 -39.76 1.41
C ALA A 141 -7.03 -40.08 1.94
N PHE A 142 -7.91 -39.08 2.09
CA PHE A 142 -9.30 -39.32 2.53
C PHE A 142 -10.12 -40.10 1.50
N ASN A 143 -10.01 -39.79 0.22
CA ASN A 143 -10.67 -40.53 -0.84
C ASN A 143 -10.20 -41.97 -0.92
N TYR A 144 -8.92 -42.24 -0.59
CA TYR A 144 -8.39 -43.59 -0.56
C TYR A 144 -9.10 -44.44 0.52
N ILE A 145 -9.30 -43.88 1.73
CA ILE A 145 -10.04 -44.54 2.82
C ILE A 145 -11.46 -44.88 2.34
N LEU A 146 -12.17 -43.90 1.82
CA LEU A 146 -13.58 -44.05 1.41
C LEU A 146 -13.78 -45.08 0.29
N ARG A 147 -12.79 -45.25 -0.57
CA ARG A 147 -12.85 -46.23 -1.69
C ARG A 147 -12.38 -47.62 -1.29
N LYS A 148 -11.26 -47.69 -0.53
CA LYS A 148 -10.59 -48.98 -0.30
C LYS A 148 -11.04 -49.69 0.99
N TYR A 149 -11.57 -48.90 1.99
CA TYR A 149 -11.96 -49.46 3.30
C TYR A 149 -13.47 -49.30 3.61
N PRO A 150 -14.40 -49.87 2.83
CA PRO A 150 -15.83 -49.61 2.99
C PRO A 150 -16.44 -50.13 4.33
N LYS A 151 -15.68 -50.88 5.08
CA LYS A 151 -16.08 -51.37 6.44
C LYS A 151 -15.35 -50.72 7.59
N SER A 152 -14.56 -49.68 7.33
CA SER A 152 -13.81 -48.93 8.36
C SER A 152 -14.73 -48.17 9.29
N ASP A 153 -14.37 -48.13 10.56
CA ASP A 153 -15.02 -47.27 11.54
C ASP A 153 -14.61 -45.79 11.40
N LYS A 154 -13.65 -45.49 10.51
CA LYS A 154 -13.14 -44.16 10.21
C LYS A 154 -13.83 -43.46 8.99
N LEU A 155 -14.82 -44.12 8.37
CA LEU A 155 -15.48 -43.61 7.16
C LEU A 155 -16.15 -42.27 7.39
N ASN A 156 -16.86 -42.13 8.51
CA ASN A 156 -17.54 -40.87 8.82
C ASN A 156 -16.53 -39.75 9.04
N GLU A 157 -15.49 -39.99 9.82
CA GLU A 157 -14.44 -39.05 10.07
C GLU A 157 -13.69 -38.66 8.79
N ALA A 158 -13.31 -39.63 7.96
CA ALA A 158 -12.67 -39.39 6.67
C ALA A 158 -13.57 -38.58 5.71
N SER A 159 -14.89 -38.84 5.73
CA SER A 159 -15.86 -38.05 4.95
C SER A 159 -15.90 -36.59 5.40
N ILE A 160 -15.94 -36.33 6.72
CA ILE A 160 -15.94 -34.98 7.27
C ILE A 160 -14.65 -34.26 6.87
N TRP A 161 -13.49 -34.89 7.02
CA TRP A 161 -12.20 -34.31 6.66
C TRP A 161 -12.09 -34.04 5.15
N ARG A 162 -12.62 -34.93 4.32
CA ARG A 162 -12.69 -34.68 2.88
C ARG A 162 -13.46 -33.41 2.55
N GLU A 163 -14.61 -33.20 3.21
CA GLU A 163 -15.42 -31.99 2.96
C GLU A 163 -14.77 -30.74 3.55
N LYS A 164 -14.02 -30.84 4.64
CA LYS A 164 -13.15 -29.75 5.09
C LYS A 164 -12.16 -29.33 4.02
N VAL A 165 -11.51 -30.32 3.36
CA VAL A 165 -10.60 -30.03 2.25
C VAL A 165 -11.34 -29.38 1.07
N ASN A 166 -12.53 -29.87 0.70
CA ASN A 166 -13.32 -29.29 -0.37
C ASN A 166 -13.65 -27.79 -0.10
N ILE A 167 -14.00 -27.45 1.13
CA ILE A 167 -14.23 -26.04 1.53
C ILE A 167 -12.95 -25.21 1.39
N ARG A 168 -11.76 -25.75 1.74
CA ARG A 168 -10.48 -25.06 1.54
C ARG A 168 -10.10 -24.88 0.07
N LEU A 169 -10.61 -25.76 -0.79
CA LEU A 169 -10.47 -25.67 -2.25
C LEU A 169 -11.61 -24.88 -2.91
N GLU A 170 -12.40 -24.13 -2.13
CA GLU A 170 -13.53 -23.30 -2.60
C GLU A 170 -14.68 -24.10 -3.26
N ASN A 171 -14.71 -25.42 -3.03
CA ASN A 171 -15.78 -26.30 -3.51
C ASN A 171 -16.94 -26.39 -2.50
N ASP A 172 -17.44 -25.25 -2.00
CA ASP A 172 -18.41 -25.15 -0.91
C ASP A 172 -19.74 -25.85 -1.25
N GLU A 173 -20.24 -25.70 -2.47
CA GLU A 173 -21.50 -26.35 -2.88
C GLU A 173 -21.40 -27.89 -2.91
N LEU A 174 -20.25 -28.40 -3.37
CA LEU A 174 -19.96 -29.84 -3.34
C LEU A 174 -19.89 -30.36 -1.91
N ALA A 175 -19.19 -29.65 -1.04
CA ALA A 175 -19.10 -30.00 0.37
C ALA A 175 -20.47 -30.04 1.03
N LEU A 176 -21.31 -29.02 0.81
CA LEU A 176 -22.68 -28.98 1.33
C LEU A 176 -23.54 -30.16 0.82
N LYS A 177 -23.44 -30.51 -0.45
CA LYS A 177 -24.14 -31.66 -1.03
C LYS A 177 -23.72 -32.96 -0.35
N ASN A 178 -22.42 -33.14 -0.14
CA ASN A 178 -21.85 -34.33 0.48
C ASN A 178 -22.19 -34.42 1.97
N PHE A 179 -22.15 -33.34 2.72
CA PHE A 179 -22.62 -33.30 4.11
C PHE A 179 -24.10 -33.66 4.25
N LYS A 180 -24.98 -33.11 3.39
CA LYS A 180 -26.40 -33.46 3.38
C LYS A 180 -26.61 -34.95 3.13
N ARG A 181 -25.79 -35.54 2.22
CA ARG A 181 -25.80 -36.97 1.95
C ARG A 181 -25.31 -37.78 3.15
N LEU A 182 -24.22 -37.34 3.81
CA LEU A 182 -23.69 -37.98 5.01
C LEU A 182 -24.75 -38.06 6.11
N PHE A 183 -25.44 -36.94 6.43
CA PHE A 183 -26.50 -36.92 7.42
C PHE A 183 -27.75 -37.74 7.08
N LYS A 184 -27.97 -38.01 5.80
CA LYS A 184 -29.11 -38.79 5.38
C LYS A 184 -28.88 -40.30 5.56
N TYR A 185 -27.66 -40.74 5.39
CA TYR A 185 -27.33 -42.18 5.29
C TYR A 185 -26.50 -42.72 6.46
N GLU A 186 -25.83 -41.85 7.21
CA GLU A 186 -24.92 -42.26 8.28
C GLU A 186 -25.36 -41.72 9.63
N LEU A 187 -25.11 -42.54 10.65
CA LEU A 187 -25.32 -42.18 12.04
C LEU A 187 -24.01 -41.66 12.63
N LEU A 188 -23.93 -40.33 12.87
CA LEU A 188 -22.75 -39.70 13.40
C LEU A 188 -22.75 -39.66 14.90
N LYS A 189 -21.59 -39.75 15.55
CA LYS A 189 -21.39 -39.46 16.97
C LYS A 189 -21.58 -37.95 17.20
N ASP A 190 -21.95 -37.57 18.43
CA ASP A 190 -22.25 -36.17 18.80
C ASP A 190 -21.16 -35.20 18.32
N GLN A 191 -19.87 -35.52 18.54
CA GLN A 191 -18.77 -34.63 18.17
C GLN A 191 -18.55 -34.60 16.65
N GLU A 192 -18.67 -35.75 15.97
CA GLU A 192 -18.58 -35.81 14.48
C GLU A 192 -19.71 -35.00 13.85
N TYR A 193 -20.91 -35.09 14.46
CA TYR A 193 -22.07 -34.32 14.01
C TYR A 193 -21.86 -32.82 14.20
N ALA A 194 -21.33 -32.42 15.37
CA ALA A 194 -21.00 -31.02 15.65
C ALA A 194 -19.93 -30.48 14.69
N ASP A 195 -18.86 -31.23 14.45
CA ASP A 195 -17.77 -30.84 13.54
C ASP A 195 -18.27 -30.70 12.11
N ALA A 196 -19.09 -31.64 11.63
CA ALA A 196 -19.69 -31.56 10.29
C ALA A 196 -20.62 -30.34 10.14
N ARG A 197 -21.48 -30.09 11.16
CA ARG A 197 -22.38 -28.93 11.16
C ARG A 197 -21.63 -27.60 11.21
N ALA A 198 -20.55 -27.53 11.98
CA ALA A 198 -19.70 -26.35 12.06
C ALA A 198 -19.03 -26.06 10.69
N MET A 199 -18.52 -27.08 10.03
CA MET A 199 -17.94 -26.90 8.68
C MET A 199 -18.99 -26.57 7.61
N MET A 200 -20.21 -27.12 7.71
CA MET A 200 -21.32 -26.65 6.87
C MET A 200 -21.62 -25.17 7.06
N ALA A 201 -21.55 -24.67 8.30
CA ALA A 201 -21.72 -23.25 8.55
C ALA A 201 -20.61 -22.42 7.88
N GLN A 202 -19.35 -22.89 7.92
CA GLN A 202 -18.26 -22.22 7.17
C GLN A 202 -18.57 -22.14 5.67
N ALA A 203 -19.00 -23.23 5.06
CA ALA A 203 -19.37 -23.22 3.64
C ALA A 203 -20.55 -22.26 3.35
N TYR A 204 -21.53 -22.17 4.23
CA TYR A 204 -22.62 -21.20 4.10
C TYR A 204 -22.16 -19.75 4.28
N ILE A 205 -21.19 -19.49 5.19
CA ILE A 205 -20.55 -18.16 5.35
C ILE A 205 -19.84 -17.79 4.05
N ASN A 206 -19.04 -18.70 3.49
CA ASN A 206 -18.33 -18.46 2.22
C ASN A 206 -19.31 -18.12 1.07
N LEU A 207 -20.48 -18.77 1.05
CA LEU A 207 -21.55 -18.51 0.07
C LEU A 207 -22.47 -17.34 0.46
N SER A 208 -22.15 -16.56 1.49
CA SER A 208 -22.96 -15.42 1.99
C SER A 208 -24.41 -15.81 2.39
N LYS A 209 -24.65 -17.07 2.77
CA LYS A 209 -25.95 -17.56 3.25
C LYS A 209 -26.03 -17.52 4.78
N ILE A 210 -26.00 -16.30 5.33
CA ILE A 210 -25.77 -16.02 6.75
C ILE A 210 -26.82 -16.68 7.67
N ASP A 211 -28.12 -16.58 7.35
CA ASP A 211 -29.17 -17.19 8.17
C ASP A 211 -29.02 -18.71 8.32
N THR A 212 -28.66 -19.37 7.21
CA THR A 212 -28.44 -20.82 7.22
C THR A 212 -27.19 -21.18 8.00
N ALA A 213 -26.13 -20.37 7.90
CA ALA A 213 -24.90 -20.55 8.67
C ALA A 213 -25.18 -20.49 10.18
N VAL A 214 -25.97 -19.51 10.64
CA VAL A 214 -26.38 -19.37 12.04
C VAL A 214 -27.12 -20.63 12.52
N GLN A 215 -28.04 -21.19 11.72
CA GLN A 215 -28.76 -22.42 12.08
C GLN A 215 -27.80 -23.60 12.25
N GLN A 216 -26.81 -23.75 11.34
CA GLN A 216 -25.85 -24.84 11.44
C GLN A 216 -24.95 -24.69 12.69
N LEU A 217 -24.49 -23.47 13.00
CA LEU A 217 -23.68 -23.20 14.20
C LEU A 217 -24.45 -23.41 15.50
N LYS A 218 -25.74 -23.09 15.55
CA LYS A 218 -26.60 -23.40 16.71
C LYS A 218 -26.64 -24.89 16.98
N ILE A 219 -26.79 -25.71 15.93
CA ILE A 219 -26.76 -27.18 16.05
C ILE A 219 -25.36 -27.60 16.51
N ALA A 220 -24.31 -27.13 15.89
CA ALA A 220 -22.92 -27.46 16.25
C ALA A 220 -22.64 -27.11 17.70
N SER A 221 -23.06 -25.94 18.21
CA SER A 221 -22.86 -25.49 19.58
C SER A 221 -23.64 -26.36 20.61
N ALA A 222 -24.77 -26.97 20.21
CA ALA A 222 -25.55 -27.85 21.06
C ALA A 222 -24.90 -29.25 21.24
N TYR A 223 -24.29 -29.78 20.18
CA TYR A 223 -23.74 -31.12 20.16
C TYR A 223 -22.24 -31.22 20.51
N THR A 224 -21.47 -30.10 20.37
CA THR A 224 -20.04 -30.12 20.68
C THR A 224 -19.81 -30.35 22.18
N LYS A 225 -18.87 -31.24 22.49
CA LYS A 225 -18.38 -31.52 23.88
C LYS A 225 -17.21 -30.65 24.27
N LYS A 226 -16.66 -29.86 23.32
CA LYS A 226 -15.48 -29.01 23.50
C LYS A 226 -15.91 -27.59 23.83
N ASN A 227 -15.76 -27.15 25.08
CA ASN A 227 -16.16 -25.79 25.48
C ASN A 227 -15.43 -24.66 24.74
N PRO A 228 -14.13 -24.76 24.39
CA PRO A 228 -13.47 -23.73 23.57
C PRO A 228 -14.13 -23.56 22.19
N GLU A 229 -14.50 -24.65 21.54
CA GLU A 229 -15.22 -24.65 20.26
C GLU A 229 -16.63 -24.07 20.45
N LYS A 230 -17.32 -24.45 21.53
CA LYS A 230 -18.63 -23.92 21.86
C LYS A 230 -18.63 -22.42 22.04
N GLY A 231 -17.62 -21.88 22.73
CA GLY A 231 -17.44 -20.43 22.88
C GLY A 231 -17.22 -19.75 21.53
N ARG A 232 -16.37 -20.34 20.66
CA ARG A 232 -16.12 -19.83 19.31
C ARG A 232 -17.39 -19.84 18.48
N TYR A 233 -18.17 -20.93 18.48
CA TYR A 233 -19.40 -21.00 17.67
C TYR A 233 -20.41 -19.96 18.11
N TYR A 234 -20.62 -19.75 19.42
CA TYR A 234 -21.53 -18.72 19.91
C TYR A 234 -21.02 -17.32 19.57
N TYR A 235 -19.70 -17.09 19.61
CA TYR A 235 -19.14 -15.82 19.22
C TYR A 235 -19.41 -15.52 17.73
N ILE A 236 -19.18 -16.49 16.83
CA ILE A 236 -19.47 -16.37 15.40
C ILE A 236 -20.98 -16.15 15.17
N ILE A 237 -21.84 -16.87 15.89
CA ILE A 237 -23.31 -16.63 15.81
C ILE A 237 -23.63 -15.16 16.14
N GLY A 238 -23.01 -14.60 17.18
CA GLY A 238 -23.16 -13.19 17.54
C GLY A 238 -22.72 -12.24 16.41
N GLN A 239 -21.55 -12.50 15.81
CA GLN A 239 -21.06 -11.72 14.67
C GLN A 239 -22.02 -11.80 13.46
N LEU A 240 -22.49 -13.00 13.12
CA LEU A 240 -23.42 -13.20 12.01
C LEU A 240 -24.77 -12.50 12.25
N TYR A 241 -25.28 -12.51 13.49
CA TYR A 241 -26.48 -11.73 13.81
C TYR A 241 -26.25 -10.24 13.76
N ASN A 242 -25.06 -9.75 14.13
CA ASN A 242 -24.70 -8.34 13.96
C ASN A 242 -24.70 -7.94 12.47
N GLU A 243 -24.20 -8.79 11.59
CA GLU A 243 -24.22 -8.56 10.15
C GLU A 243 -25.66 -8.50 9.58
N LEU A 244 -26.55 -9.35 10.11
CA LEU A 244 -27.97 -9.32 9.77
C LEU A 244 -28.74 -8.13 10.41
N GLY A 245 -28.10 -7.36 11.28
CA GLY A 245 -28.72 -6.25 12.01
C GLY A 245 -29.58 -6.68 13.21
N HIS A 246 -29.58 -7.96 13.58
CA HIS A 246 -30.35 -8.51 14.69
C HIS A 246 -29.61 -8.41 16.04
N LYS A 247 -29.46 -7.19 16.55
CA LYS A 247 -28.62 -6.88 17.72
C LYS A 247 -29.00 -7.63 19.00
N ASP A 248 -30.30 -7.84 19.25
CA ASP A 248 -30.78 -8.57 20.43
C ASP A 248 -30.38 -10.05 20.37
N SER A 249 -30.52 -10.66 19.19
CA SER A 249 -30.08 -12.05 18.97
C SER A 249 -28.56 -12.19 19.05
N ALA A 250 -27.83 -11.18 18.58
CA ALA A 250 -26.38 -11.11 18.71
C ALA A 250 -25.95 -11.04 20.17
N ASN A 251 -26.58 -10.15 20.96
CA ASN A 251 -26.32 -10.00 22.38
C ASN A 251 -26.63 -11.29 23.17
N TYR A 252 -27.73 -11.97 22.85
CA TYR A 252 -28.04 -13.27 23.43
C TYR A 252 -26.93 -14.31 23.13
N ALA A 253 -26.41 -14.33 21.91
CA ALA A 253 -25.33 -15.25 21.57
C ALA A 253 -24.02 -14.91 22.31
N PHE A 254 -23.71 -13.61 22.46
CA PHE A 254 -22.56 -13.15 23.26
C PHE A 254 -22.74 -13.46 24.75
N ASP A 255 -23.96 -13.41 25.31
CA ASP A 255 -24.23 -13.85 26.66
C ASP A 255 -23.91 -15.33 26.86
N LYS A 256 -24.21 -16.18 25.87
CA LYS A 256 -23.79 -17.59 25.90
C LYS A 256 -22.29 -17.79 25.91
N VAL A 257 -21.52 -16.92 25.30
CA VAL A 257 -20.05 -16.92 25.40
C VAL A 257 -19.62 -16.54 26.81
N ILE A 258 -20.21 -15.49 27.39
CA ILE A 258 -19.91 -14.99 28.74
C ILE A 258 -20.24 -16.02 29.82
N GLU A 259 -21.37 -16.70 29.68
CA GLU A 259 -21.82 -17.77 30.59
C GLU A 259 -20.81 -18.94 30.65
N LEU A 260 -20.04 -19.20 29.62
CA LEU A 260 -19.00 -20.23 29.63
C LEU A 260 -17.85 -19.90 30.59
N ASN A 261 -17.61 -18.65 30.88
CA ASN A 261 -16.59 -18.15 31.78
C ASN A 261 -15.24 -18.87 31.56
N ARG A 262 -14.63 -19.45 32.60
CA ARG A 262 -13.33 -20.14 32.52
C ARG A 262 -13.34 -21.46 31.72
N LYS A 263 -14.50 -21.95 31.27
CA LYS A 263 -14.62 -23.13 30.40
C LYS A 263 -14.21 -22.88 28.96
N SER A 264 -14.13 -21.61 28.55
CA SER A 264 -13.71 -21.15 27.21
C SER A 264 -12.56 -20.14 27.34
N PRO A 265 -11.72 -19.96 26.34
CA PRO A 265 -10.69 -18.92 26.35
C PRO A 265 -11.27 -17.55 26.69
N ARG A 266 -10.65 -16.85 27.66
CA ARG A 266 -11.14 -15.56 28.19
C ARG A 266 -11.22 -14.49 27.07
N GLU A 267 -10.42 -14.63 26.05
CA GLU A 267 -10.42 -13.71 24.91
C GLU A 267 -11.79 -13.64 24.22
N TYR A 268 -12.50 -14.79 24.06
CA TYR A 268 -13.86 -14.77 23.51
C TYR A 268 -14.83 -14.02 24.43
N MET A 269 -14.70 -14.21 25.73
CA MET A 269 -15.56 -13.54 26.72
C MET A 269 -15.35 -12.02 26.67
N ILE A 270 -14.11 -11.55 26.67
CA ILE A 270 -13.81 -10.11 26.60
C ILE A 270 -14.35 -9.52 25.29
N ASN A 271 -14.06 -10.14 24.14
CA ASN A 271 -14.59 -9.64 22.89
C ASN A 271 -16.12 -9.70 22.82
N ALA A 272 -16.78 -10.66 23.48
CA ALA A 272 -18.23 -10.72 23.59
C ALA A 272 -18.78 -9.54 24.42
N HIS A 273 -18.15 -9.19 25.55
CA HIS A 273 -18.49 -7.98 26.32
C HIS A 273 -18.37 -6.72 25.45
N LEU A 274 -17.26 -6.56 24.71
CA LEU A 274 -17.02 -5.40 23.87
C LEU A 274 -18.05 -5.29 22.73
N GLN A 275 -18.38 -6.40 22.08
CA GLN A 275 -19.41 -6.44 21.02
C GLN A 275 -20.80 -6.09 21.56
N LYS A 276 -21.16 -6.55 22.77
CA LYS A 276 -22.44 -6.16 23.40
C LYS A 276 -22.51 -4.65 23.65
N ILE A 277 -21.43 -4.06 24.14
CA ILE A 277 -21.34 -2.61 24.36
C ILE A 277 -21.51 -1.86 23.03
N GLN A 278 -20.87 -2.30 21.96
CA GLN A 278 -21.00 -1.71 20.61
C GLN A 278 -22.43 -1.81 20.05
N ASN A 279 -23.16 -2.84 20.42
CA ASN A 279 -24.55 -3.03 20.00
C ASN A 279 -25.53 -2.08 20.69
N ILE A 280 -25.15 -1.53 21.85
CA ILE A 280 -26.00 -0.64 22.64
C ILE A 280 -25.69 0.81 22.27
N PRO A 281 -26.67 1.56 21.69
CA PRO A 281 -26.44 2.97 21.40
C PRO A 281 -26.27 3.75 22.71
N VAL A 282 -25.30 4.65 22.75
CA VAL A 282 -25.07 5.52 23.92
C VAL A 282 -26.14 6.60 23.95
N THR A 283 -26.98 6.58 25.00
CA THR A 283 -28.05 7.56 25.25
C THR A 283 -27.79 8.30 26.56
N LYS A 284 -28.55 9.39 26.80
CA LYS A 284 -28.46 10.10 28.09
C LYS A 284 -28.85 9.22 29.30
N GLU A 285 -29.67 8.22 29.08
CA GLU A 285 -30.24 7.36 30.14
C GLU A 285 -29.28 6.25 30.54
N ASN A 286 -28.59 5.64 29.56
CA ASN A 286 -27.72 4.48 29.79
C ASN A 286 -26.21 4.79 29.86
N LYS A 287 -25.83 6.04 29.64
CA LYS A 287 -24.41 6.37 29.52
C LYS A 287 -23.60 6.10 30.78
N LEU A 288 -24.20 6.29 31.96
CA LEU A 288 -23.55 6.02 33.23
C LEU A 288 -23.36 4.51 33.44
N GLU A 289 -24.39 3.73 33.22
CA GLU A 289 -24.36 2.27 33.32
C GLU A 289 -23.33 1.64 32.36
N LEU A 290 -23.26 2.14 31.12
CA LEU A 290 -22.25 1.69 30.17
C LEU A 290 -20.82 2.05 30.59
N PHE A 291 -20.63 3.23 31.20
CA PHE A 291 -19.32 3.62 31.69
C PHE A 291 -18.88 2.81 32.92
N GLU A 292 -19.80 2.56 33.87
CA GLU A 292 -19.55 1.68 35.01
C GLU A 292 -19.18 0.28 34.54
N TYR A 293 -19.91 -0.28 33.57
CA TYR A 293 -19.61 -1.59 32.99
C TYR A 293 -18.23 -1.65 32.32
N LEU A 294 -17.84 -0.61 31.58
CA LEU A 294 -16.50 -0.51 30.99
C LEU A 294 -15.41 -0.38 32.05
N THR A 295 -15.70 0.34 33.14
CA THR A 295 -14.77 0.51 34.27
C THR A 295 -14.56 -0.82 35.01
N GLU A 296 -15.62 -1.59 35.26
CA GLU A 296 -15.50 -2.94 35.80
C GLU A 296 -14.61 -3.85 34.96
N LEU A 297 -14.73 -3.77 33.62
CA LEU A 297 -13.87 -4.52 32.71
C LEU A 297 -12.40 -4.05 32.79
N GLU A 298 -12.14 -2.73 32.94
CA GLU A 298 -10.80 -2.16 33.09
C GLU A 298 -10.15 -2.59 34.42
N GLU A 299 -10.88 -2.60 35.51
CA GLU A 299 -10.39 -2.87 36.86
C GLU A 299 -10.15 -4.35 37.15
N ASP A 300 -10.84 -5.26 36.45
CA ASP A 300 -10.68 -6.69 36.61
C ASP A 300 -9.24 -7.14 36.24
N ARG A 301 -8.53 -7.68 37.22
CA ARG A 301 -7.13 -8.11 37.09
C ARG A 301 -6.94 -9.20 36.03
N GLU A 302 -7.95 -10.04 35.81
CA GLU A 302 -7.88 -11.10 34.80
C GLU A 302 -7.95 -10.53 33.37
N ASN A 303 -8.40 -9.30 33.22
CA ASN A 303 -8.52 -8.61 31.91
C ASN A 303 -7.25 -7.87 31.52
N ARG A 304 -6.19 -7.84 32.35
CA ARG A 304 -4.93 -7.12 32.05
C ARG A 304 -4.32 -7.44 30.68
N PRO A 305 -4.33 -8.70 30.17
CA PRO A 305 -3.83 -9.02 28.83
C PRO A 305 -4.65 -8.43 27.70
N PHE A 306 -5.84 -7.91 27.98
CA PHE A 306 -6.82 -7.40 27.01
C PHE A 306 -7.14 -5.91 27.19
N LEU A 307 -6.39 -5.21 28.04
CA LEU A 307 -6.60 -3.78 28.30
C LEU A 307 -6.46 -2.92 27.04
N ASP A 308 -5.67 -3.34 26.07
CA ASP A 308 -5.57 -2.68 24.78
C ASP A 308 -6.93 -2.56 24.08
N LYS A 309 -7.71 -3.64 24.04
CA LYS A 309 -9.05 -3.68 23.43
C LYS A 309 -10.08 -2.93 24.30
N ILE A 310 -9.98 -3.07 25.62
CA ILE A 310 -10.89 -2.39 26.56
C ILE A 310 -10.69 -0.88 26.48
N TYR A 311 -9.43 -0.39 26.46
CA TYR A 311 -9.14 1.04 26.30
C TYR A 311 -9.66 1.61 24.99
N ARG A 312 -9.55 0.84 23.90
CA ARG A 312 -10.15 1.24 22.65
C ARG A 312 -11.67 1.42 22.77
N GLN A 313 -12.37 0.47 23.42
CA GLN A 313 -13.82 0.57 23.59
C GLN A 313 -14.22 1.74 24.49
N ILE A 314 -13.43 2.06 25.53
CA ILE A 314 -13.62 3.26 26.36
C ILE A 314 -13.39 4.52 25.52
N ALA A 315 -12.39 4.52 24.62
CA ALA A 315 -12.16 5.64 23.72
C ALA A 315 -13.36 5.87 22.77
N GLU A 316 -13.89 4.80 22.18
CA GLU A 316 -15.09 4.87 21.32
C GLU A 316 -16.34 5.36 22.10
N TYR A 317 -16.49 4.92 23.35
CA TYR A 317 -17.54 5.43 24.23
C TYR A 317 -17.38 6.96 24.46
N HIS A 318 -16.17 7.45 24.76
CA HIS A 318 -15.94 8.87 24.93
C HIS A 318 -16.12 9.67 23.64
N LEU A 319 -15.77 9.10 22.49
CA LEU A 319 -16.01 9.70 21.19
C LEU A 319 -17.50 9.87 20.91
N ALA A 320 -18.31 8.83 21.17
CA ALA A 320 -19.77 8.89 21.07
C ALA A 320 -20.39 9.93 22.00
N ASN A 321 -19.78 10.20 23.16
CA ASN A 321 -20.18 11.23 24.13
C ASN A 321 -19.60 12.62 23.81
N LYS A 322 -18.90 12.83 22.68
CA LYS A 322 -18.23 14.08 22.31
C LYS A 322 -17.20 14.56 23.34
N SER A 323 -16.58 13.63 24.05
CA SER A 323 -15.52 13.88 25.04
C SER A 323 -14.16 13.63 24.42
N ASP A 324 -13.79 14.44 23.44
CA ASP A 324 -12.64 14.26 22.54
C ASP A 324 -11.31 14.03 23.26
N SER A 325 -11.00 14.87 24.26
CA SER A 325 -9.74 14.76 25.00
C SER A 325 -9.59 13.42 25.73
N LEU A 326 -10.68 12.88 26.28
CA LEU A 326 -10.70 11.56 26.93
C LEU A 326 -10.61 10.44 25.88
N ALA A 327 -11.30 10.58 24.75
CA ALA A 327 -11.21 9.62 23.66
C ALA A 327 -9.76 9.46 23.17
N ILE A 328 -9.07 10.57 22.87
CA ILE A 328 -7.66 10.59 22.48
C ILE A 328 -6.77 9.95 23.56
N ALA A 329 -6.98 10.30 24.84
CA ALA A 329 -6.21 9.76 25.94
C ALA A 329 -6.33 8.22 26.03
N TYR A 330 -7.55 7.68 25.83
CA TYR A 330 -7.79 6.24 25.87
C TYR A 330 -7.33 5.51 24.60
N PHE A 331 -7.41 6.12 23.38
CA PHE A 331 -6.75 5.56 22.20
C PHE A 331 -5.24 5.45 22.41
N ASN A 332 -4.60 6.48 22.98
CA ASN A 332 -3.19 6.43 23.32
C ASN A 332 -2.87 5.39 24.41
N LYS A 333 -3.74 5.21 25.43
CA LYS A 333 -3.60 4.11 26.39
C LYS A 333 -3.66 2.74 25.70
N SER A 334 -4.60 2.56 24.77
CA SER A 334 -4.71 1.34 23.97
C SER A 334 -3.42 1.08 23.20
N LEU A 335 -2.92 2.05 22.43
CA LEU A 335 -1.67 1.94 21.66
C LEU A 335 -0.45 1.61 22.52
N ARG A 336 -0.34 2.16 23.74
CA ARG A 336 0.77 1.87 24.67
C ARG A 336 0.72 0.47 25.28
N ASN A 337 -0.47 -0.14 25.36
CA ASN A 337 -0.66 -1.47 25.92
C ASN A 337 -0.64 -2.58 24.86
N THR A 338 -0.62 -2.24 23.59
CA THR A 338 -0.64 -3.22 22.51
C THR A 338 0.71 -3.92 22.39
N GLN A 339 0.70 -5.24 22.49
CA GLN A 339 1.85 -6.10 22.20
C GLN A 339 1.59 -6.84 20.90
N ASN A 340 2.25 -6.44 19.79
CA ASN A 340 2.21 -7.11 18.50
C ASN A 340 0.79 -7.40 17.93
N LYS A 341 -0.12 -6.42 17.99
CA LYS A 341 -1.46 -6.52 17.40
C LYS A 341 -1.66 -5.45 16.32
N PRO A 342 -1.10 -5.64 15.12
CA PRO A 342 -1.10 -4.61 14.07
C PRO A 342 -2.52 -4.18 13.66
N GLN A 343 -3.50 -5.10 13.62
CA GLN A 343 -4.87 -4.73 13.26
C GLN A 343 -5.50 -3.76 14.28
N LEU A 344 -5.29 -3.97 15.58
CA LEU A 344 -5.79 -3.07 16.61
C LEU A 344 -5.11 -1.70 16.54
N ASN A 345 -3.80 -1.67 16.29
CA ASN A 345 -3.06 -0.43 16.09
C ASN A 345 -3.58 0.33 14.88
N ALA A 346 -3.77 -0.35 13.75
CA ALA A 346 -4.31 0.25 12.55
C ALA A 346 -5.67 0.92 12.82
N LEU A 347 -6.56 0.25 13.54
CA LEU A 347 -7.87 0.80 13.88
C LEU A 347 -7.78 2.02 14.81
N ASN A 348 -6.86 2.01 15.78
CA ASN A 348 -6.66 3.15 16.67
C ASN A 348 -6.09 4.36 15.93
N TYR A 349 -5.08 4.14 15.09
CA TYR A 349 -4.50 5.20 14.26
C TYR A 349 -5.50 5.75 13.24
N GLU A 350 -6.30 4.89 12.62
CA GLU A 350 -7.36 5.31 11.71
C GLU A 350 -8.36 6.25 12.41
N ASN A 351 -8.87 5.87 13.61
CA ASN A 351 -9.80 6.72 14.34
C ASN A 351 -9.16 8.06 14.75
N LEU A 352 -7.89 8.06 15.15
CA LEU A 352 -7.17 9.30 15.44
C LEU A 352 -6.95 10.13 14.16
N GLY A 353 -6.72 9.48 13.02
CA GLY A 353 -6.63 10.12 11.72
C GLY A 353 -7.94 10.78 11.30
N GLU A 354 -9.05 10.05 11.35
CA GLU A 354 -10.39 10.60 11.04
C GLU A 354 -10.73 11.76 11.96
N PHE A 355 -10.48 11.63 13.26
CA PHE A 355 -10.73 12.69 14.24
C PHE A 355 -9.98 13.98 13.92
N ASN A 356 -8.71 13.89 13.55
CA ASN A 356 -7.93 15.07 13.18
C ASN A 356 -8.32 15.60 11.79
N PHE A 357 -8.73 14.70 10.88
CA PHE A 357 -9.26 15.08 9.58
C PHE A 357 -10.53 15.91 9.72
N ASP A 358 -11.50 15.49 10.56
CA ASP A 358 -12.75 16.21 10.84
C ASP A 358 -12.51 17.57 11.50
N LYS A 359 -11.37 17.75 12.16
CA LYS A 359 -10.92 19.04 12.72
C LYS A 359 -10.11 19.89 11.75
N ASN A 360 -9.95 19.45 10.52
CA ASN A 360 -9.13 20.10 9.51
C ASN A 360 -7.62 20.16 9.86
N GLU A 361 -7.17 19.31 10.78
CA GLU A 361 -5.76 19.14 11.15
C GLU A 361 -5.10 18.09 10.21
N TYR A 362 -5.05 18.41 8.93
CA TYR A 362 -4.71 17.46 7.87
C TYR A 362 -3.30 16.90 7.97
N LYS A 363 -2.34 17.68 8.45
CA LYS A 363 -0.97 17.23 8.68
C LYS A 363 -0.91 16.12 9.73
N ILE A 364 -1.60 16.30 10.84
CA ILE A 364 -1.69 15.31 11.92
C ILE A 364 -2.49 14.09 11.44
N ALA A 365 -3.60 14.30 10.72
CA ALA A 365 -4.38 13.24 10.11
C ALA A 365 -3.53 12.36 9.17
N GLY A 366 -2.72 12.99 8.31
CA GLY A 366 -1.80 12.31 7.40
C GLY A 366 -0.80 11.43 8.14
N ALA A 367 -0.19 11.91 9.22
CA ALA A 367 0.75 11.13 10.04
C ALA A 367 0.08 9.90 10.69
N TYR A 368 -1.19 10.02 11.09
CA TYR A 368 -1.95 8.89 11.62
C TYR A 368 -2.36 7.89 10.53
N TYR A 369 -2.72 8.36 9.32
CA TYR A 369 -2.99 7.46 8.20
C TYR A 369 -1.74 6.70 7.74
N ASP A 370 -0.57 7.34 7.73
CA ASP A 370 0.71 6.66 7.48
C ASP A 370 0.96 5.56 8.52
N SER A 371 0.78 5.88 9.82
CA SER A 371 0.86 4.91 10.90
C SER A 371 -0.16 3.78 10.76
N THR A 372 -1.34 4.06 10.21
CA THR A 372 -2.36 3.05 9.89
C THR A 372 -1.87 2.10 8.82
N LEU A 373 -1.29 2.61 7.73
CA LEU A 373 -0.77 1.81 6.61
C LEU A 373 0.35 0.87 7.02
N ILE A 374 1.27 1.32 7.89
CA ILE A 374 2.36 0.48 8.44
C ILE A 374 1.81 -0.76 9.17
N ASN A 375 0.61 -0.65 9.75
CA ASN A 375 -0.03 -1.72 10.51
C ASN A 375 -1.04 -2.55 9.71
N LEU A 376 -1.24 -2.26 8.42
CA LEU A 376 -2.13 -3.00 7.50
C LEU A 376 -1.33 -3.81 6.48
N SER A 377 -1.89 -4.92 6.02
CA SER A 377 -1.35 -5.66 4.89
C SER A 377 -1.67 -4.94 3.57
N GLU A 378 -0.67 -4.78 2.71
CA GLU A 378 -0.75 -4.00 1.45
C GLU A 378 -1.84 -4.49 0.48
N ASN A 379 -2.15 -5.79 0.49
CA ASN A 379 -3.12 -6.41 -0.42
C ASN A 379 -4.59 -6.23 0.00
N THR A 380 -4.86 -5.55 1.11
CA THR A 380 -6.23 -5.39 1.62
C THR A 380 -6.97 -4.23 0.97
N LYS A 381 -8.32 -4.35 0.86
CA LYS A 381 -9.17 -3.24 0.41
C LYS A 381 -9.03 -2.01 1.32
N LYS A 382 -8.84 -2.25 2.62
CA LYS A 382 -8.69 -1.21 3.65
C LYS A 382 -7.40 -0.43 3.45
N TYR A 383 -6.27 -1.12 3.20
CA TYR A 383 -5.00 -0.48 2.89
C TYR A 383 -5.14 0.47 1.69
N ARG A 384 -5.74 -0.01 0.58
CA ARG A 384 -5.95 0.82 -0.61
C ARG A 384 -6.84 2.04 -0.36
N ALA A 385 -7.86 1.90 0.48
CA ALA A 385 -8.75 3.00 0.84
C ALA A 385 -8.02 4.08 1.67
N ILE A 386 -7.26 3.68 2.68
CA ILE A 386 -6.48 4.59 3.53
C ILE A 386 -5.34 5.23 2.74
N LYS A 387 -4.64 4.45 1.89
CA LYS A 387 -3.60 4.98 1.01
C LYS A 387 -4.14 6.08 0.10
N LYS A 388 -5.30 5.85 -0.52
CA LYS A 388 -5.96 6.88 -1.34
C LYS A 388 -6.30 8.15 -0.54
N LYS A 389 -6.71 8.00 0.74
CA LYS A 389 -6.93 9.16 1.62
C LYS A 389 -5.63 9.90 1.90
N LEU A 390 -4.55 9.19 2.23
CA LEU A 390 -3.23 9.76 2.47
C LEU A 390 -2.69 10.47 1.22
N ASP A 391 -2.73 9.79 0.06
CA ASP A 391 -2.29 10.38 -1.22
C ASP A 391 -3.05 11.68 -1.54
N ASN A 392 -4.36 11.75 -1.20
CA ASN A 392 -5.13 12.99 -1.36
C ASN A 392 -4.73 14.09 -0.36
N LEU A 393 -4.23 13.72 0.82
CA LEU A 393 -3.77 14.67 1.83
C LEU A 393 -2.33 15.14 1.59
N GLU A 394 -1.51 14.37 0.89
CA GLU A 394 -0.10 14.69 0.64
C GLU A 394 0.03 16.04 -0.09
N ASP A 395 -0.79 16.27 -1.11
CA ASP A 395 -0.86 17.54 -1.82
C ASP A 395 -1.20 18.70 -0.85
N VAL A 396 -2.21 18.49 0.02
CA VAL A 396 -2.65 19.51 0.98
C VAL A 396 -1.55 19.83 2.00
N ILE A 397 -0.92 18.80 2.55
CA ILE A 397 0.16 18.96 3.53
C ILE A 397 1.33 19.73 2.90
N SER A 398 1.71 19.36 1.67
CA SER A 398 2.79 20.01 0.95
C SER A 398 2.51 21.49 0.70
N TYR A 399 1.31 21.83 0.23
CA TYR A 399 0.95 23.24 0.00
C TYR A 399 0.76 24.03 1.28
N GLU A 400 0.19 23.44 2.33
CA GLU A 400 0.12 24.10 3.65
C GLU A 400 1.51 24.40 4.22
N ASP A 401 2.46 23.45 4.08
CA ASP A 401 3.85 23.65 4.47
C ASP A 401 4.52 24.80 3.70
N ILE A 402 4.30 24.87 2.36
CA ILE A 402 4.81 25.97 1.54
C ILE A 402 4.24 27.30 2.01
N VAL A 403 2.92 27.40 2.21
CA VAL A 403 2.27 28.61 2.68
C VAL A 403 2.82 29.03 4.03
N GLN A 404 2.93 28.09 4.97
CA GLN A 404 3.37 28.35 6.32
C GLN A 404 4.82 28.84 6.38
N LYS A 405 5.72 28.17 5.61
CA LYS A 405 7.12 28.58 5.48
C LYS A 405 7.24 29.97 4.87
N ALA A 406 6.58 30.20 3.74
CA ALA A 406 6.63 31.47 3.05
C ALA A 406 6.05 32.62 3.91
N ASP A 407 4.89 32.41 4.54
CA ASP A 407 4.27 33.41 5.44
C ASP A 407 5.18 33.75 6.62
N SER A 408 5.85 32.78 7.22
CA SER A 408 6.78 32.97 8.32
C SER A 408 7.98 33.81 7.89
N VAL A 409 8.63 33.47 6.77
CA VAL A 409 9.80 34.22 6.27
C VAL A 409 9.41 35.62 5.83
N ILE A 410 8.31 35.81 5.09
CA ILE A 410 7.82 37.09 4.62
C ILE A 410 7.44 38.00 5.82
N THR A 411 6.81 37.42 6.85
CA THR A 411 6.45 38.18 8.08
C THR A 411 7.69 38.65 8.80
N LEU A 412 8.69 37.78 8.96
CA LEU A 412 9.95 38.15 9.60
C LEU A 412 10.71 39.22 8.78
N TYR A 413 10.78 39.07 7.44
CA TYR A 413 11.41 40.02 6.54
C TYR A 413 10.78 41.42 6.67
N ASN A 414 9.45 41.50 6.72
CA ASN A 414 8.72 42.76 6.85
C ASN A 414 8.72 43.35 8.27
N MET A 415 9.21 42.62 9.26
CA MET A 415 9.21 43.04 10.66
C MET A 415 10.39 43.99 10.92
N PRO A 416 10.21 45.10 11.70
CA PRO A 416 11.31 45.93 12.13
C PRO A 416 12.36 45.12 12.90
N ILE A 417 13.64 45.46 12.72
CA ILE A 417 14.80 44.73 13.28
C ILE A 417 14.66 44.53 14.79
N ASP A 418 14.24 45.57 15.53
CA ASP A 418 14.04 45.46 16.99
C ASP A 418 12.99 44.39 17.37
N LYS A 419 11.95 44.25 16.55
CA LYS A 419 10.91 43.26 16.77
C LYS A 419 11.39 41.85 16.36
N GLN A 420 12.24 41.72 15.33
CA GLN A 420 12.89 40.43 14.98
C GLN A 420 13.77 39.96 16.14
N PHE A 421 14.58 40.82 16.72
CA PHE A 421 15.39 40.54 17.91
C PHE A 421 14.53 40.06 19.09
N ALA A 422 13.42 40.75 19.37
CA ALA A 422 12.50 40.40 20.44
C ALA A 422 11.83 39.05 20.18
N TYR A 423 11.45 38.78 18.92
CA TYR A 423 10.84 37.50 18.49
C TYR A 423 11.78 36.33 18.71
N PHE A 424 13.00 36.38 18.19
CA PHE A 424 13.98 35.30 18.36
C PHE A 424 14.47 35.19 19.80
N GLY A 425 14.52 36.31 20.56
CA GLY A 425 14.81 36.23 21.98
C GLY A 425 13.75 35.49 22.78
N ALA A 426 12.47 35.70 22.47
CA ALA A 426 11.36 34.95 23.06
C ALA A 426 11.38 33.49 22.66
N TYR A 427 11.64 33.21 21.40
CA TYR A 427 11.79 31.84 20.87
C TYR A 427 12.90 31.08 21.61
N ILE A 428 14.11 31.63 21.68
CA ILE A 428 15.24 31.00 22.36
C ILE A 428 14.93 30.76 23.85
N LYS A 429 14.18 31.66 24.50
CA LYS A 429 13.75 31.46 25.87
C LYS A 429 12.84 30.26 26.02
N GLN A 430 11.86 30.12 25.14
CA GLN A 430 10.96 28.92 25.09
C GLN A 430 11.74 27.64 24.81
N LEU A 431 12.70 27.70 23.86
CA LEU A 431 13.55 26.57 23.51
C LEU A 431 14.38 26.09 24.70
N LYS A 432 15.00 27.03 25.44
CA LYS A 432 15.74 26.75 26.70
C LYS A 432 14.84 26.15 27.78
N GLU A 433 13.60 26.62 27.92
CA GLU A 433 12.64 26.06 28.86
C GLU A 433 12.22 24.64 28.46
N LYS A 434 11.98 24.41 27.19
CA LYS A 434 11.65 23.07 26.63
C LYS A 434 12.79 22.07 26.84
N ASP A 435 14.01 22.44 26.51
CA ASP A 435 15.22 21.63 26.69
C ASP A 435 15.52 21.35 28.17
N SER A 436 15.33 22.36 29.06
CA SER A 436 15.43 22.19 30.51
C SER A 436 14.39 21.22 31.07
N LEU A 437 13.15 21.28 30.58
CA LEU A 437 12.07 20.34 30.94
C LEU A 437 12.34 18.94 30.44
N ALA A 438 12.86 18.78 29.21
CA ALA A 438 13.27 17.51 28.64
C ALA A 438 14.41 16.90 29.47
N SER A 439 15.44 17.67 29.80
CA SER A 439 16.56 17.23 30.63
C SER A 439 16.12 16.87 32.06
N LYS A 440 15.18 17.61 32.65
CA LYS A 440 14.58 17.26 33.97
C LYS A 440 13.80 15.95 33.89
N LYS A 441 12.98 15.74 32.86
CA LYS A 441 12.25 14.46 32.65
C LYS A 441 13.20 13.29 32.45
N GLU A 442 14.29 13.52 31.72
CA GLU A 442 15.34 12.51 31.51
C GLU A 442 16.05 12.17 32.80
N PHE A 443 16.44 13.19 33.60
CA PHE A 443 17.04 13.01 34.93
C PHE A 443 16.10 12.33 35.93
N GLU A 444 14.80 12.69 35.96
CA GLU A 444 13.80 12.00 36.77
C GLU A 444 13.57 10.53 36.34
N ARG A 445 13.63 10.24 35.04
CA ARG A 445 13.59 8.86 34.53
C ARG A 445 14.81 8.05 34.97
N GLN A 446 15.99 8.66 34.89
CA GLN A 446 17.25 8.02 35.32
C GLN A 446 17.29 7.84 36.87
N THR A 447 16.83 8.84 37.64
CA THR A 447 16.80 8.75 39.12
C THR A 447 15.69 7.84 39.63
N LYS A 448 14.53 7.72 38.98
CA LYS A 448 13.51 6.72 39.33
C LYS A 448 14.01 5.29 39.09
N GLY A 449 14.80 5.08 38.00
CA GLY A 449 15.51 3.83 37.79
C GLY A 449 16.52 3.51 38.89
N ILE A 450 17.28 4.48 39.38
CA ILE A 450 18.28 4.30 40.44
C ILE A 450 17.65 4.09 41.83
N ASN A 451 16.58 4.80 42.16
CA ASN A 451 15.87 4.63 43.43
C ASN A 451 15.12 3.31 43.53
N ALA A 452 14.58 2.79 42.44
CA ALA A 452 14.03 1.42 42.39
C ALA A 452 15.14 0.35 42.63
N PHE A 453 16.40 0.66 42.32
CA PHE A 453 17.56 -0.18 42.62
C PHE A 453 18.03 -0.08 44.07
N ALA A 454 17.80 1.04 44.76
CA ALA A 454 18.24 1.25 46.13
C ALA A 454 17.31 0.58 47.18
N GLU A 455 16.00 0.50 46.90
CA GLU A 455 15.04 -0.14 47.79
C GLU A 455 15.11 -1.67 47.79
N THR A 456 15.73 -2.30 46.81
CA THR A 456 15.86 -3.76 46.68
C THR A 456 17.13 -4.32 47.31
N LYS A 457 18.00 -3.51 47.94
CA LYS A 457 19.22 -4.00 48.63
C LYS A 457 19.04 -4.53 50.03
N ALA A 458 17.84 -4.54 50.58
CA ALA A 458 17.56 -5.10 51.91
C ALA A 458 16.66 -6.34 51.82
N GLY A 459 17.19 -7.47 51.34
CA GLY A 459 16.49 -8.75 51.40
C GLY A 459 16.90 -9.79 50.38
N LYS A 460 17.80 -10.66 50.79
CA LYS A 460 18.09 -12.02 50.32
C LYS A 460 18.28 -12.30 48.83
N GLN A 461 19.46 -12.76 48.52
CA GLN A 461 19.87 -13.49 47.29
C GLN A 461 18.78 -14.40 46.74
N ASN A 462 18.18 -13.99 45.63
CA ASN A 462 17.60 -14.89 44.64
C ASN A 462 18.05 -14.42 43.28
N LYS A 463 18.86 -15.21 42.60
CA LYS A 463 19.29 -14.99 41.22
C LYS A 463 18.04 -15.09 40.33
N GLY A 464 17.30 -14.00 40.19
CA GLY A 464 16.16 -13.86 39.28
C GLY A 464 16.60 -13.91 37.82
N LYS A 465 15.93 -14.75 37.06
CA LYS A 465 16.14 -14.93 35.59
C LYS A 465 15.68 -13.73 34.73
N PHE A 466 15.46 -12.55 35.26
CA PHE A 466 15.02 -11.39 34.50
C PHE A 466 16.22 -10.67 33.88
N TYR A 467 16.13 -10.41 32.56
CA TYR A 467 17.20 -9.82 31.74
C TYR A 467 17.65 -8.42 32.23
N PHE A 468 16.79 -7.68 32.89
CA PHE A 468 17.12 -6.37 33.49
C PHE A 468 18.25 -6.43 34.53
N TYR A 469 18.50 -7.59 35.12
CA TYR A 469 19.58 -7.77 36.11
C TYR A 469 20.90 -8.26 35.47
N ASN A 470 20.91 -8.46 34.14
CA ASN A 470 22.09 -8.88 33.42
C ASN A 470 22.66 -7.72 32.60
N ILE A 471 23.71 -7.07 33.15
CA ILE A 471 24.38 -5.92 32.53
C ILE A 471 24.88 -6.25 31.10
N THR A 472 25.25 -7.49 30.86
CA THR A 472 25.72 -7.95 29.55
C THR A 472 24.56 -7.99 28.52
N SER A 473 23.39 -8.47 28.91
CA SER A 473 22.19 -8.48 28.05
C SER A 473 21.68 -7.07 27.78
N LEU A 474 21.82 -6.14 28.71
CA LEU A 474 21.47 -4.73 28.55
C LEU A 474 22.41 -4.03 27.54
N GLY A 475 23.71 -4.37 27.57
CA GLY A 475 24.71 -3.89 26.61
C GLY A 475 24.39 -4.36 25.17
N TYR A 476 24.09 -5.66 25.01
CA TYR A 476 23.67 -6.21 23.71
C TYR A 476 22.37 -5.57 23.20
N GLY A 477 21.37 -5.38 24.06
CA GLY A 477 20.12 -4.73 23.72
C GLY A 477 20.29 -3.29 23.22
N LYS A 478 21.18 -2.51 23.84
CA LYS A 478 21.51 -1.16 23.39
C LYS A 478 22.21 -1.16 22.01
N THR A 479 23.11 -2.12 21.80
CA THR A 479 23.83 -2.24 20.52
C THR A 479 22.87 -2.68 19.40
N ASP A 480 21.99 -3.64 19.67
CA ASP A 480 20.96 -4.10 18.71
C ASP A 480 19.95 -2.98 18.38
N PHE A 481 19.57 -2.18 19.39
CA PHE A 481 18.74 -1.00 19.19
C PHE A 481 19.40 0.03 18.27
N LYS A 482 20.67 0.38 18.53
CA LYS A 482 21.43 1.32 17.69
C LYS A 482 21.60 0.80 16.26
N THR A 483 21.82 -0.50 16.08
CA THR A 483 21.98 -1.12 14.78
C THR A 483 20.69 -1.10 13.95
N ARG A 484 19.52 -1.28 14.58
CA ARG A 484 18.23 -1.32 13.90
C ARG A 484 17.56 0.05 13.73
N TRP A 485 17.77 0.96 14.68
CA TRP A 485 17.01 2.20 14.80
C TRP A 485 17.88 3.47 14.81
N GLY A 486 19.23 3.32 14.76
CA GLY A 486 20.17 4.43 14.81
C GLY A 486 20.23 5.11 16.18
N ASP A 487 20.71 6.36 16.22
CA ASP A 487 20.83 7.16 17.45
C ASP A 487 19.52 7.87 17.85
N ARG A 488 18.38 7.22 17.66
CA ARG A 488 17.08 7.78 18.04
C ARG A 488 16.96 7.88 19.56
N GLY A 489 16.58 9.07 20.05
CA GLY A 489 16.34 9.33 21.45
C GLY A 489 15.10 8.61 21.98
N LEU A 490 15.01 8.49 23.32
CA LEU A 490 13.82 7.96 24.02
C LEU A 490 12.74 9.05 24.07
N GLU A 491 12.03 9.26 22.96
CA GLU A 491 10.94 10.21 22.82
C GLU A 491 9.62 9.49 22.56
N ASP A 492 8.50 10.13 22.86
CA ASP A 492 7.20 9.61 22.45
C ASP A 492 7.19 9.51 20.90
N ASN A 493 6.66 8.42 20.37
CA ASN A 493 6.59 8.11 18.92
C ASN A 493 7.95 7.90 18.21
N TRP A 494 9.01 7.55 18.92
CA TRP A 494 10.35 7.27 18.36
C TRP A 494 10.39 6.22 17.24
N ARG A 495 9.33 5.40 17.10
CA ARG A 495 9.17 4.37 16.08
C ARG A 495 8.67 4.91 14.74
N TRP A 496 8.21 6.14 14.67
CA TRP A 496 7.72 6.70 13.40
C TRP A 496 8.88 6.93 12.44
N ALA A 497 8.71 6.49 11.17
CA ALA A 497 9.75 6.61 10.15
C ALA A 497 10.01 8.07 9.77
N ASN A 498 8.96 8.90 9.75
CA ASN A 498 9.02 10.34 9.46
C ASN A 498 8.51 11.15 10.64
N LYS A 499 9.41 11.60 11.51
CA LYS A 499 9.10 12.51 12.60
C LYS A 499 8.88 13.98 12.19
N ASN A 500 9.20 14.32 10.94
CA ASN A 500 9.23 15.70 10.46
C ASN A 500 7.85 16.36 10.30
N SER A 501 6.76 15.74 10.75
CA SER A 501 5.42 16.26 10.51
C SER A 501 4.70 16.88 11.70
N SER A 502 5.25 16.91 12.92
CA SER A 502 4.49 17.39 14.08
C SER A 502 5.22 18.35 15.04
N GLU A 503 6.48 18.67 14.82
CA GLU A 503 7.17 19.70 15.59
C GLU A 503 7.44 20.92 14.70
N GLY A 504 6.89 22.02 15.15
CA GLY A 504 6.63 23.28 14.48
C GLY A 504 7.74 23.86 13.61
N ILE A 505 7.31 24.78 12.80
CA ILE A 505 7.99 25.72 11.91
C ILE A 505 9.35 26.24 12.44
N GLU A 506 9.58 26.12 13.72
CA GLU A 506 10.72 26.61 14.45
C GLU A 506 11.99 25.78 14.26
N GLU A 507 11.89 24.47 14.04
CA GLU A 507 13.04 23.63 13.64
C GLU A 507 13.38 23.72 12.14
N GLN A 508 12.42 24.13 11.29
CA GLN A 508 12.62 24.19 9.84
C GLN A 508 13.36 25.44 9.36
N LEU A 509 13.46 26.48 10.17
CA LEU A 509 14.36 27.63 9.90
C LEU A 509 15.84 27.23 10.04
N ALA A 510 16.13 26.17 10.79
CA ALA A 510 17.47 25.62 10.90
C ALA A 510 17.85 24.67 9.75
N ASP A 511 16.85 24.03 9.09
CA ASP A 511 17.10 23.04 8.02
C ASP A 511 17.28 23.65 6.60
N ASN A 512 16.96 24.95 6.41
CA ASN A 512 17.15 25.62 5.11
C ASN A 512 18.57 26.10 4.82
N ALA A 513 19.53 25.80 5.69
CA ALA A 513 20.96 25.96 5.37
C ALA A 513 21.48 24.70 4.63
N THR A 514 20.94 24.44 3.45
CA THR A 514 21.51 23.42 2.53
C THR A 514 22.77 23.96 1.87
N GLN A 515 23.85 23.95 2.64
CA GLN A 515 25.22 23.71 2.15
C GLN A 515 25.99 23.12 3.32
N GLU A 516 26.32 21.82 3.20
CA GLU A 516 27.12 21.01 4.13
C GLU A 516 26.53 20.80 5.54
N ASN A 517 26.20 19.57 5.88
CA ASN A 517 25.85 19.09 7.21
C ASN A 517 26.96 19.39 8.25
N VAL A 518 27.08 20.63 8.67
CA VAL A 518 27.84 20.98 9.86
C VAL A 518 26.86 20.89 11.03
N PRO A 519 27.07 20.03 12.03
CA PRO A 519 26.16 19.97 13.19
C PRO A 519 26.15 21.33 13.88
N ILE A 520 24.94 21.90 14.03
CA ILE A 520 24.69 23.16 14.75
C ILE A 520 25.19 22.99 16.16
N THR A 521 26.10 23.86 16.60
CA THR A 521 26.62 23.83 17.95
C THR A 521 25.57 24.32 18.97
N GLU A 522 25.63 23.84 20.23
CA GLU A 522 24.70 24.29 21.27
C GLU A 522 24.75 25.84 21.49
N GLU A 523 25.88 26.48 21.21
CA GLU A 523 26.03 27.94 21.29
C GLU A 523 25.27 28.64 20.17
N GLU A 524 25.31 28.10 18.96
CA GLU A 524 24.55 28.62 17.80
C GLU A 524 23.03 28.44 17.98
N LYS A 525 22.60 27.30 18.51
CA LYS A 525 21.19 26.98 18.81
C LYS A 525 20.54 28.05 19.74
N TYR A 526 21.30 28.67 20.60
CA TYR A 526 20.80 29.70 21.54
C TYR A 526 21.25 31.14 21.20
N SER A 527 21.72 31.38 19.99
CA SER A 527 22.15 32.68 19.51
C SER A 527 21.08 33.36 18.65
N VAL A 528 20.66 34.57 19.04
CA VAL A 528 19.72 35.38 18.25
C VAL A 528 20.32 35.74 16.88
N ASP A 529 21.63 36.04 16.84
CA ASP A 529 22.33 36.40 15.60
C ASP A 529 22.38 35.24 14.59
N PHE A 530 22.38 34.00 15.07
CA PHE A 530 22.30 32.84 14.20
C PHE A 530 20.99 32.83 13.40
N TYR A 531 19.85 33.01 14.07
CA TYR A 531 18.54 33.03 13.44
C TYR A 531 18.32 34.29 12.58
N MET A 532 18.83 35.42 12.97
CA MET A 532 18.76 36.66 12.20
C MET A 532 19.46 36.55 10.86
N LYS A 533 20.62 35.88 10.79
CA LYS A 533 21.37 35.64 9.55
C LYS A 533 20.65 34.72 8.54
N GLN A 534 19.68 33.95 9.02
CA GLN A 534 18.91 33.06 8.15
C GLN A 534 17.75 33.78 7.44
N ILE A 535 17.38 34.97 7.82
CA ILE A 535 16.37 35.74 7.10
C ILE A 535 16.95 36.19 5.77
N PRO A 536 16.34 35.82 4.62
CA PRO A 536 16.80 36.27 3.33
C PRO A 536 16.77 37.79 3.22
N THR A 537 17.84 38.39 2.74
CA THR A 537 17.94 39.83 2.50
C THR A 537 17.73 40.20 1.03
N ASP A 538 17.77 39.22 0.14
CA ASP A 538 17.56 39.40 -1.28
C ASP A 538 16.07 39.47 -1.61
N ILE A 539 15.69 40.57 -2.27
CA ILE A 539 14.29 40.83 -2.71
C ILE A 539 13.82 39.75 -3.68
N ALA A 540 14.70 39.22 -4.54
CA ALA A 540 14.34 38.20 -5.52
C ALA A 540 13.89 36.89 -4.83
N ILE A 541 14.53 36.51 -3.71
CA ILE A 541 14.11 35.36 -2.91
C ILE A 541 12.74 35.60 -2.28
N ILE A 542 12.51 36.80 -1.74
CA ILE A 542 11.21 37.15 -1.14
C ILE A 542 10.09 37.16 -2.18
N ASP A 543 10.34 37.65 -3.38
CA ASP A 543 9.34 37.66 -4.45
C ASP A 543 9.07 36.24 -4.97
N SER A 544 10.06 35.37 -5.05
CA SER A 544 9.86 33.94 -5.31
C SER A 544 8.99 33.28 -4.25
N LEU A 545 9.24 33.52 -2.97
CA LEU A 545 8.43 32.99 -1.87
C LEU A 545 6.98 33.50 -1.90
N LYS A 546 6.75 34.80 -2.30
CA LYS A 546 5.39 35.31 -2.49
C LYS A 546 4.66 34.59 -3.63
N THR A 547 5.35 34.36 -4.75
CA THR A 547 4.82 33.66 -5.91
C THR A 547 4.44 32.23 -5.55
N GLU A 548 5.34 31.48 -4.89
CA GLU A 548 5.08 30.11 -4.42
C GLU A 548 3.92 30.05 -3.43
N ARG A 549 3.87 30.97 -2.46
CA ARG A 549 2.78 31.08 -1.50
C ARG A 549 1.44 31.33 -2.15
N ASN A 550 1.37 32.26 -3.12
CA ASN A 550 0.14 32.59 -3.84
C ASN A 550 -0.36 31.39 -4.65
N LEU A 551 0.54 30.71 -5.35
CA LEU A 551 0.23 29.48 -6.07
C LEU A 551 -0.25 28.37 -5.13
N ALA A 552 0.44 28.16 -4.00
CA ALA A 552 0.06 27.15 -3.02
C ALA A 552 -1.32 27.44 -2.40
N ASN A 553 -1.63 28.70 -2.03
CA ASN A 553 -2.97 29.08 -1.55
C ASN A 553 -4.03 28.87 -2.63
N TYR A 554 -3.75 29.15 -3.89
CA TYR A 554 -4.66 28.89 -5.00
C TYR A 554 -4.96 27.39 -5.16
N GLN A 555 -3.92 26.54 -5.14
CA GLN A 555 -4.08 25.09 -5.23
C GLN A 555 -4.86 24.53 -4.05
N LEU A 556 -4.57 25.01 -2.81
CA LEU A 556 -5.35 24.66 -1.63
C LEU A 556 -6.82 25.05 -1.77
N GLY A 557 -7.11 26.25 -2.28
CA GLY A 557 -8.47 26.68 -2.55
C GLY A 557 -9.23 25.74 -3.49
N LEU A 558 -8.59 25.28 -4.56
CA LEU A 558 -9.17 24.31 -5.50
C LEU A 558 -9.37 22.93 -4.85
N ILE A 559 -8.37 22.44 -4.12
CA ILE A 559 -8.44 21.13 -3.46
C ILE A 559 -9.55 21.10 -2.42
N TYR A 560 -9.63 22.14 -1.57
CA TYR A 560 -10.67 22.24 -0.56
C TYR A 560 -12.08 22.31 -1.17
N LYS A 561 -12.26 23.04 -2.26
CA LYS A 561 -13.51 23.13 -2.98
C LYS A 561 -13.91 21.81 -3.65
N GLU A 562 -13.01 21.22 -4.45
CA GLU A 562 -13.36 20.13 -5.36
C GLU A 562 -13.26 18.75 -4.71
N LYS A 563 -12.16 18.49 -3.95
CA LYS A 563 -11.92 17.18 -3.36
C LYS A 563 -12.58 17.02 -1.98
N PHE A 564 -12.46 18.05 -1.12
CA PHE A 564 -12.94 17.96 0.27
C PHE A 564 -14.34 18.57 0.48
N LYS A 565 -14.82 19.40 -0.45
CA LYS A 565 -16.09 20.12 -0.33
C LYS A 565 -16.15 21.08 0.87
N GLU A 566 -15.00 21.57 1.31
CA GLU A 566 -14.82 22.51 2.42
C GLU A 566 -14.84 23.95 1.91
N ASN A 567 -16.03 24.45 1.59
CA ASN A 567 -16.24 25.75 0.95
C ASN A 567 -15.69 26.93 1.78
N LEU A 568 -15.73 26.87 3.12
CA LEU A 568 -15.19 27.92 3.97
C LEU A 568 -13.66 28.01 3.90
N LEU A 569 -12.98 26.88 3.96
CA LEU A 569 -11.54 26.82 3.83
C LEU A 569 -11.10 27.24 2.43
N ALA A 570 -11.81 26.75 1.41
CA ALA A 570 -11.55 27.12 0.03
C ALA A 570 -11.65 28.63 -0.20
N ALA A 571 -12.74 29.27 0.28
CA ALA A 571 -12.91 30.71 0.19
C ALA A 571 -11.78 31.48 0.89
N GLY A 572 -11.44 31.08 2.13
CA GLY A 572 -10.38 31.74 2.89
C GLY A 572 -9.00 31.67 2.21
N LYS A 573 -8.69 30.56 1.52
CA LYS A 573 -7.43 30.44 0.76
C LYS A 573 -7.43 31.31 -0.50
N LEU A 574 -8.52 31.32 -1.26
CA LEU A 574 -8.65 32.13 -2.49
C LEU A 574 -8.70 33.64 -2.17
N GLU A 575 -9.35 34.03 -1.08
CA GLU A 575 -9.30 35.43 -0.59
C GLU A 575 -7.89 35.84 -0.21
N LYS A 576 -7.12 34.96 0.47
CA LYS A 576 -5.70 35.23 0.75
C LYS A 576 -4.90 35.44 -0.54
N VAL A 577 -5.13 34.65 -1.59
CA VAL A 577 -4.50 34.89 -2.89
C VAL A 577 -4.77 36.33 -3.36
N LEU A 578 -6.04 36.73 -3.45
CA LEU A 578 -6.42 38.03 -3.99
C LEU A 578 -5.90 39.22 -3.14
N ASN A 579 -5.68 39.03 -1.84
CA ASN A 579 -5.16 40.03 -0.91
C ASN A 579 -3.62 40.05 -0.79
N SER A 580 -2.92 39.15 -1.50
CA SER A 580 -1.48 38.97 -1.36
C SER A 580 -0.66 39.39 -2.59
N ASP A 581 -1.19 40.33 -3.38
CA ASP A 581 -0.56 40.80 -4.63
C ASP A 581 -0.15 39.65 -5.57
N PRO A 582 -1.15 38.88 -6.09
CA PRO A 582 -0.90 37.67 -6.88
C PRO A 582 -0.54 38.03 -8.32
N GLU A 583 0.08 37.05 -9.01
CA GLU A 583 0.27 37.15 -10.44
C GLU A 583 -1.09 37.24 -11.16
N GLU A 584 -1.11 37.99 -12.28
CA GLU A 584 -2.33 38.27 -13.05
C GLU A 584 -3.10 37.00 -13.43
N ARG A 585 -2.38 35.90 -13.75
CA ARG A 585 -2.95 34.59 -14.08
C ARG A 585 -3.78 33.95 -12.96
N LEU A 586 -3.55 34.32 -11.69
CA LEU A 586 -4.27 33.76 -10.54
C LEU A 586 -5.49 34.59 -10.13
N ILE A 587 -5.54 35.87 -10.55
CA ILE A 587 -6.60 36.79 -10.13
C ILE A 587 -7.98 36.35 -10.61
N LEU A 588 -8.14 36.19 -11.92
CA LEU A 588 -9.42 35.87 -12.52
C LEU A 588 -9.96 34.48 -12.17
N PRO A 589 -9.14 33.42 -12.19
CA PRO A 589 -9.57 32.10 -11.73
C PRO A 589 -9.97 32.07 -10.26
N SER A 590 -9.24 32.78 -9.39
CA SER A 590 -9.59 32.91 -7.97
C SER A 590 -10.94 33.60 -7.77
N LYS A 591 -11.19 34.70 -8.47
CA LYS A 591 -12.48 35.41 -8.44
C LYS A 591 -13.65 34.51 -8.89
N TYR A 592 -13.45 33.74 -9.99
CA TYR A 592 -14.49 32.88 -10.49
C TYR A 592 -14.79 31.69 -9.55
N ASN A 593 -13.75 31.08 -8.97
CA ASN A 593 -13.94 30.03 -8.00
C ASN A 593 -14.61 30.53 -6.72
N LEU A 594 -14.27 31.74 -6.26
CA LEU A 594 -14.98 32.40 -5.15
C LEU A 594 -16.45 32.67 -5.48
N TYR A 595 -16.73 33.18 -6.69
CA TYR A 595 -18.11 33.33 -7.16
C TYR A 595 -18.88 32.00 -7.05
N LYS A 596 -18.32 30.91 -7.53
CA LYS A 596 -18.95 29.59 -7.45
C LYS A 596 -19.17 29.12 -6.02
N ILE A 597 -18.20 29.30 -5.12
CA ILE A 597 -18.32 28.97 -3.71
C ILE A 597 -19.45 29.80 -3.05
N TYR A 598 -19.54 31.10 -3.34
CA TYR A 598 -20.57 31.97 -2.81
C TYR A 598 -21.95 31.66 -3.40
N GLU A 599 -22.02 31.23 -4.67
CA GLU A 599 -23.24 30.72 -5.30
C GLU A 599 -23.77 29.48 -4.60
N GLU A 600 -22.91 28.47 -4.37
CA GLU A 600 -23.26 27.23 -3.66
C GLU A 600 -23.65 27.47 -2.21
N SER A 601 -23.01 28.42 -1.52
CA SER A 601 -23.29 28.74 -0.12
C SER A 601 -24.43 29.73 0.07
N GLY A 602 -25.02 30.29 -1.00
CA GLY A 602 -26.04 31.32 -0.94
C GLY A 602 -25.57 32.65 -0.35
N SER A 603 -24.25 32.95 -0.41
CA SER A 603 -23.67 34.13 0.18
C SER A 603 -24.02 35.42 -0.57
N PRO A 604 -24.30 36.55 0.13
CA PRO A 604 -24.54 37.85 -0.51
C PRO A 604 -23.29 38.35 -1.31
N LEU A 605 -22.10 37.85 -1.02
CA LEU A 605 -20.87 38.19 -1.73
C LEU A 605 -20.85 37.66 -3.18
N MET A 606 -21.74 36.73 -3.54
CA MET A 606 -21.89 36.23 -4.89
C MET A 606 -22.13 37.34 -5.91
N ALA A 607 -23.09 38.24 -5.65
CA ALA A 607 -23.44 39.34 -6.56
C ALA A 607 -22.26 40.33 -6.72
N GLN A 608 -21.56 40.62 -5.64
CA GLN A 608 -20.39 41.48 -5.66
C GLN A 608 -19.26 40.86 -6.50
N MET A 609 -18.96 39.57 -6.34
CA MET A 609 -17.92 38.91 -7.09
C MET A 609 -18.28 38.79 -8.57
N LYS A 610 -19.54 38.46 -8.93
CA LYS A 610 -20.05 38.48 -10.28
C LYS A 610 -19.83 39.81 -10.96
N ASN A 611 -20.28 40.92 -10.32
CA ASN A 611 -20.11 42.25 -10.87
C ASN A 611 -18.65 42.65 -11.02
N ASN A 612 -17.78 42.24 -10.08
CA ASN A 612 -16.34 42.50 -10.17
C ASN A 612 -15.72 41.83 -11.40
N ILE A 613 -16.06 40.56 -11.70
CA ILE A 613 -15.57 39.84 -12.89
C ILE A 613 -16.05 40.53 -14.16
N ILE A 614 -17.34 40.84 -14.28
CA ILE A 614 -17.92 41.44 -15.50
C ILE A 614 -17.34 42.86 -15.77
N THR A 615 -17.15 43.65 -14.69
CA THR A 615 -16.67 45.06 -14.87
C THR A 615 -15.17 45.13 -15.14
N ASN A 616 -14.37 44.34 -14.43
CA ASN A 616 -12.91 44.43 -14.49
C ASN A 616 -12.27 43.52 -15.54
N HIS A 617 -13.00 42.52 -16.01
CA HIS A 617 -12.51 41.53 -16.98
C HIS A 617 -13.61 41.23 -18.03
N PRO A 618 -14.15 42.27 -18.76
CA PRO A 618 -15.31 42.10 -19.64
C PRO A 618 -15.06 41.16 -20.82
N ASP A 619 -13.81 41.15 -21.33
CA ASP A 619 -13.39 40.33 -22.47
C ASP A 619 -13.01 38.90 -22.09
N SER A 620 -13.14 38.55 -20.82
CA SER A 620 -12.81 37.22 -20.32
C SER A 620 -13.91 36.17 -20.58
N ARG A 621 -13.52 34.92 -20.83
CA ARG A 621 -14.46 33.83 -20.98
C ARG A 621 -15.38 33.67 -19.76
N TYR A 622 -14.91 33.97 -18.56
CA TYR A 622 -15.72 33.94 -17.36
C TYR A 622 -16.81 35.03 -17.34
N ALA A 623 -16.51 36.23 -17.83
CA ALA A 623 -17.52 37.29 -17.96
C ALA A 623 -18.59 36.87 -18.98
N GLU A 624 -18.21 36.28 -20.11
CA GLU A 624 -19.12 35.73 -21.11
C GLU A 624 -20.04 34.65 -20.52
N ILE A 625 -19.48 33.66 -19.80
CA ILE A 625 -20.24 32.60 -19.10
C ILE A 625 -21.25 33.21 -18.10
N LEU A 626 -20.85 34.24 -17.36
CA LEU A 626 -21.69 34.87 -16.35
C LEU A 626 -22.79 35.75 -16.93
N LEU A 627 -22.57 36.33 -18.14
CA LEU A 627 -23.55 37.13 -18.85
C LEU A 627 -24.52 36.28 -19.64
N ASN A 628 -24.05 35.18 -20.27
CA ASN A 628 -24.88 34.36 -21.14
C ASN A 628 -24.55 32.85 -21.00
N PRO A 629 -25.03 32.22 -19.93
CA PRO A 629 -24.71 30.82 -19.63
C PRO A 629 -25.13 29.80 -20.70
N GLN A 630 -26.13 30.15 -21.52
CA GLN A 630 -26.69 29.26 -22.55
C GLN A 630 -25.91 29.31 -23.89
N ALA A 631 -25.28 30.42 -24.22
CA ALA A 631 -24.51 30.56 -25.48
C ALA A 631 -23.26 29.65 -25.53
N VAL A 632 -22.82 29.20 -24.39
CA VAL A 632 -21.62 28.31 -24.25
C VAL A 632 -21.92 26.83 -24.60
N LEU A 633 -23.19 26.45 -24.71
CA LEU A 633 -23.63 25.07 -24.93
C LEU A 633 -23.87 24.75 -26.43
N GLU A 634 -23.92 25.73 -27.30
CA GLU A 634 -24.13 25.55 -28.76
C GLU A 634 -22.78 25.61 -29.49
N GLY A 635 -22.42 24.49 -30.14
CA GLY A 635 -21.16 24.21 -30.81
C GLY A 635 -20.58 25.34 -31.69
N ASP A 636 -19.73 26.15 -31.07
CA ASP A 636 -19.01 27.27 -31.71
C ASP A 636 -17.63 26.80 -32.20
N THR A 637 -17.31 27.15 -33.44
CA THR A 637 -15.96 26.96 -34.02
C THR A 637 -14.85 27.69 -33.26
N ASP A 638 -15.20 28.60 -32.35
CA ASP A 638 -14.31 29.37 -31.47
C ASP A 638 -14.25 28.79 -30.02
N SER A 639 -14.89 27.66 -29.81
CA SER A 639 -14.84 26.99 -28.49
C SER A 639 -13.42 26.55 -28.13
N PRO A 640 -13.09 26.48 -26.81
CA PRO A 640 -11.75 26.04 -26.35
C PRO A 640 -11.35 24.66 -26.92
N ASP A 641 -12.29 23.71 -26.96
CA ASP A 641 -12.02 22.39 -27.52
C ASP A 641 -11.82 22.38 -29.02
N ALA A 642 -12.54 23.23 -29.79
CA ALA A 642 -12.34 23.36 -31.23
C ALA A 642 -10.95 23.96 -31.53
N LYS A 643 -10.51 24.99 -30.78
CA LYS A 643 -9.19 25.58 -30.92
C LYS A 643 -8.08 24.60 -30.55
N TYR A 644 -8.26 23.83 -29.47
CA TYR A 644 -7.32 22.78 -29.15
C TYR A 644 -7.22 21.70 -30.25
N ALA A 645 -8.35 21.26 -30.78
CA ALA A 645 -8.36 20.28 -31.88
C ALA A 645 -7.65 20.78 -33.13
N GLU A 646 -7.81 22.08 -33.46
CA GLU A 646 -7.11 22.74 -34.58
C GLU A 646 -5.59 22.75 -34.34
N LEU A 647 -5.13 23.17 -33.16
CA LEU A 647 -3.72 23.20 -32.79
C LEU A 647 -3.11 21.80 -32.72
N TYR A 648 -3.87 20.83 -32.26
CA TYR A 648 -3.42 19.43 -32.25
C TYR A 648 -3.23 18.87 -33.67
N ARG A 649 -4.10 19.24 -34.61
CA ARG A 649 -3.94 18.90 -36.04
C ARG A 649 -2.68 19.55 -36.60
N GLN A 650 -2.44 20.85 -36.32
CA GLN A 650 -1.22 21.53 -36.70
C GLN A 650 0.03 20.88 -36.13
N PHE A 651 -0.03 20.41 -34.86
CA PHE A 651 1.04 19.64 -34.23
C PHE A 651 1.32 18.34 -35.00
N THR A 652 0.29 17.63 -35.40
CA THR A 652 0.43 16.39 -36.19
C THR A 652 1.05 16.65 -37.54
N ASN A 653 0.76 17.82 -38.14
CA ASN A 653 1.32 18.28 -39.41
C ASN A 653 2.74 18.89 -39.28
N GLN A 654 3.34 18.79 -38.09
CA GLN A 654 4.66 19.37 -37.77
C GLN A 654 4.75 20.90 -37.86
N GLU A 655 3.63 21.60 -37.81
CA GLU A 655 3.56 23.06 -37.81
C GLU A 655 3.83 23.66 -36.43
N TYR A 656 4.92 23.24 -35.81
CA TYR A 656 5.19 23.44 -34.36
C TYR A 656 5.22 24.92 -33.96
N LEU A 657 5.73 25.81 -34.82
CA LEU A 657 5.75 27.23 -34.50
C LEU A 657 4.33 27.81 -34.39
N LYS A 658 3.44 27.42 -35.31
CA LYS A 658 2.03 27.84 -35.22
C LYS A 658 1.35 27.28 -33.97
N VAL A 659 1.73 26.08 -33.57
CA VAL A 659 1.19 25.47 -32.32
C VAL A 659 1.65 26.27 -31.12
N ILE A 660 2.92 26.69 -31.04
CA ILE A 660 3.44 27.47 -29.91
C ILE A 660 2.71 28.82 -29.85
N THR A 661 2.70 29.60 -30.92
CA THR A 661 2.07 30.93 -30.96
C THR A 661 0.55 30.85 -30.75
N GLY A 662 -0.12 29.92 -31.43
CA GLY A 662 -1.56 29.73 -31.27
C GLY A 662 -1.94 29.19 -29.90
N SER A 663 -1.07 28.36 -29.24
CA SER A 663 -1.29 27.95 -27.85
C SER A 663 -1.17 29.13 -26.90
N GLU A 664 -0.17 30.02 -27.08
CA GLU A 664 0.01 31.23 -26.26
C GLU A 664 -1.17 32.17 -26.35
N GLU A 665 -1.66 32.43 -27.57
CA GLU A 665 -2.85 33.25 -27.78
C GLU A 665 -4.09 32.64 -27.11
N ASN A 666 -4.31 31.34 -27.28
CA ASN A 666 -5.48 30.68 -26.71
C ASN A 666 -5.36 30.48 -25.17
N ILE A 667 -4.16 30.31 -24.63
CA ILE A 667 -3.92 30.29 -23.18
C ILE A 667 -4.29 31.65 -22.58
N SER A 668 -3.89 32.75 -23.22
CA SER A 668 -4.26 34.09 -22.78
C SER A 668 -5.79 34.31 -22.86
N LYS A 669 -6.39 33.94 -23.99
CA LYS A 669 -7.85 34.07 -24.22
C LYS A 669 -8.69 33.24 -23.25
N PHE A 670 -8.27 32.01 -22.95
CA PHE A 670 -9.01 31.06 -22.13
C PHE A 670 -8.41 30.92 -20.73
N THR A 671 -7.73 31.93 -20.24
CA THR A 671 -7.13 31.90 -18.89
C THR A 671 -8.11 31.42 -17.82
N GLY A 672 -7.74 30.31 -17.14
CA GLY A 672 -8.56 29.66 -16.11
C GLY A 672 -9.58 28.62 -16.59
N ASP A 673 -9.75 28.46 -17.92
CA ASP A 673 -10.57 27.39 -18.47
C ASP A 673 -9.88 26.01 -18.30
N PRO A 674 -10.61 24.91 -18.10
CA PRO A 674 -10.06 23.55 -18.04
C PRO A 674 -9.24 23.11 -19.25
N ILE A 675 -9.36 23.81 -20.40
CA ILE A 675 -8.56 23.53 -21.60
C ILE A 675 -7.10 24.02 -21.49
N VAL A 676 -6.84 25.00 -20.64
CA VAL A 676 -5.52 25.63 -20.55
C VAL A 676 -4.39 24.64 -20.22
N PRO A 677 -4.51 23.73 -19.26
CA PRO A 677 -3.49 22.70 -19.05
C PRO A 677 -3.18 21.84 -20.27
N LYS A 678 -4.19 21.53 -21.09
CA LYS A 678 -4.02 20.78 -22.36
C LYS A 678 -3.23 21.60 -23.39
N LEU A 679 -3.54 22.89 -23.51
CA LEU A 679 -2.81 23.82 -24.39
C LEU A 679 -1.36 23.99 -23.95
N GLU A 680 -1.10 24.13 -22.65
CA GLU A 680 0.25 24.22 -22.09
C GLU A 680 1.07 22.94 -22.35
N LEU A 681 0.48 21.76 -22.15
CA LEU A 681 1.18 20.51 -22.45
C LEU A 681 1.43 20.34 -23.95
N LEU A 682 0.49 20.74 -24.80
CA LEU A 682 0.66 20.73 -26.25
C LEU A 682 1.79 21.69 -26.71
N LYS A 683 1.82 22.90 -26.14
CA LYS A 683 2.89 23.88 -26.31
C LYS A 683 4.25 23.31 -25.88
N ALA A 684 4.33 22.72 -24.71
CA ALA A 684 5.55 22.10 -24.20
C ALA A 684 6.08 21.02 -25.15
N ASN A 685 5.21 20.17 -25.69
CA ASN A 685 5.60 19.18 -26.68
C ASN A 685 6.10 19.81 -28.00
N ALA A 686 5.48 20.89 -28.44
CA ALA A 686 5.93 21.62 -29.67
C ALA A 686 7.29 22.30 -29.45
N ILE A 687 7.50 22.91 -28.28
CA ILE A 687 8.79 23.50 -27.88
C ILE A 687 9.89 22.42 -27.89
N GLY A 688 9.64 21.26 -27.31
CA GLY A 688 10.60 20.15 -27.33
C GLY A 688 10.99 19.69 -28.72
N ARG A 689 10.07 19.74 -29.69
CA ARG A 689 10.33 19.38 -31.08
C ARG A 689 11.23 20.39 -31.80
N ILE A 690 11.12 21.69 -31.51
CA ILE A 690 11.90 22.74 -32.14
C ILE A 690 13.17 23.10 -31.37
N GLN A 691 13.07 23.30 -30.06
CA GLN A 691 14.13 23.83 -29.21
C GLN A 691 14.96 22.75 -28.49
N GLY A 692 14.46 21.52 -28.47
CA GLY A 692 15.20 20.37 -27.95
C GLY A 692 15.01 20.12 -26.43
N TYR A 693 15.94 19.33 -25.86
CA TYR A 693 15.82 18.72 -24.53
C TYR A 693 15.61 19.74 -23.42
N THR A 694 16.50 20.71 -23.28
CA THR A 694 16.50 21.67 -22.16
C THR A 694 15.19 22.50 -22.12
N ALA A 695 14.80 23.03 -23.28
CA ALA A 695 13.55 23.79 -23.40
C ALA A 695 12.31 22.93 -23.14
N PHE A 696 12.36 21.65 -23.54
CA PHE A 696 11.31 20.70 -23.27
C PHE A 696 11.18 20.40 -21.77
N GLU A 697 12.30 20.18 -21.11
CA GLU A 697 12.34 19.95 -19.66
C GLU A 697 11.78 21.14 -18.88
N GLU A 698 12.20 22.37 -19.23
CA GLU A 698 11.68 23.61 -18.63
C GLU A 698 10.16 23.76 -18.84
N ALA A 699 9.69 23.55 -20.07
CA ALA A 699 8.27 23.65 -20.40
C ALA A 699 7.43 22.58 -19.69
N LEU A 700 7.91 21.34 -19.58
CA LEU A 700 7.25 20.27 -18.81
C LEU A 700 7.23 20.57 -17.31
N ASN A 701 8.34 21.07 -16.76
CA ASN A 701 8.41 21.50 -15.37
C ASN A 701 7.38 22.59 -15.08
N TYR A 702 7.24 23.56 -16.00
CA TYR A 702 6.20 24.57 -15.88
C TYR A 702 4.79 23.96 -15.80
N VAL A 703 4.45 23.01 -16.68
CA VAL A 703 3.13 22.34 -16.67
C VAL A 703 2.95 21.53 -15.38
N ALA A 704 3.95 20.76 -14.96
CA ALA A 704 3.91 19.95 -13.76
C ALA A 704 3.71 20.76 -12.48
N LEU A 705 4.37 21.90 -12.38
CA LEU A 705 4.31 22.79 -11.22
C LEU A 705 3.01 23.62 -11.16
N ASN A 706 2.54 24.09 -12.31
CA ASN A 706 1.39 24.99 -12.34
C ASN A 706 0.04 24.27 -12.38
N TYR A 707 0.01 23.00 -12.83
CA TYR A 707 -1.22 22.21 -12.96
C TYR A 707 -1.11 20.82 -12.30
N PRO A 708 -0.57 20.70 -11.07
CA PRO A 708 -0.21 19.42 -10.47
C PRO A 708 -1.39 18.48 -10.25
N ASN A 709 -2.59 19.03 -10.10
CA ASN A 709 -3.82 18.25 -9.84
C ASN A 709 -4.55 17.84 -11.13
N ASN A 710 -4.19 18.45 -12.28
CA ASN A 710 -4.78 18.15 -13.57
C ASN A 710 -4.13 16.91 -14.21
N PRO A 711 -4.85 16.17 -15.08
CA PRO A 711 -4.28 15.05 -15.82
C PRO A 711 -3.01 15.40 -16.59
N GLU A 712 -2.95 16.60 -17.17
CA GLU A 712 -1.84 17.11 -17.97
C GLU A 712 -0.60 17.39 -17.11
N GLY A 713 -0.77 17.96 -15.93
CA GLY A 713 0.34 18.14 -14.97
C GLY A 713 0.90 16.83 -14.45
N LYS A 714 0.03 15.87 -14.16
CA LYS A 714 0.45 14.51 -13.79
C LYS A 714 1.20 13.84 -14.94
N LYS A 715 0.71 13.99 -16.16
CA LYS A 715 1.36 13.49 -17.37
C LYS A 715 2.74 14.13 -17.60
N ALA A 716 2.87 15.41 -17.36
CA ALA A 716 4.15 16.11 -17.40
C ALA A 716 5.13 15.55 -16.35
N LYS A 717 4.69 15.32 -15.12
CA LYS A 717 5.50 14.66 -14.07
C LYS A 717 5.96 13.26 -14.48
N GLU A 718 5.09 12.44 -15.05
CA GLU A 718 5.44 11.11 -15.57
C GLU A 718 6.51 11.20 -16.68
N ILE A 719 6.38 12.15 -17.61
CA ILE A 719 7.36 12.33 -18.68
C ILE A 719 8.71 12.75 -18.09
N ILE A 720 8.73 13.65 -17.12
CA ILE A 720 9.95 14.10 -16.43
C ILE A 720 10.61 12.94 -15.69
N ALA A 721 9.85 12.13 -14.97
CA ALA A 721 10.39 11.03 -14.18
C ALA A 721 10.86 9.83 -15.02
N ASP A 722 10.09 9.43 -16.04
CA ASP A 722 10.29 8.17 -16.76
C ASP A 722 10.93 8.31 -18.14
N GLN A 723 10.64 9.40 -18.85
CA GLN A 723 11.05 9.56 -20.24
C GLN A 723 12.27 10.48 -20.41
N LEU A 724 12.30 11.62 -19.73
CA LEU A 724 13.41 12.56 -19.81
C LEU A 724 14.76 11.95 -19.44
N PRO A 725 14.90 11.12 -18.37
CA PRO A 725 16.18 10.48 -18.06
C PRO A 725 16.72 9.58 -19.17
N LYS A 726 15.81 8.95 -19.95
CA LYS A 726 16.17 8.11 -21.09
C LYS A 726 16.64 8.94 -22.30
N LEU A 727 16.20 10.18 -22.41
CA LEU A 727 16.55 11.13 -23.45
C LEU A 727 17.73 12.02 -23.06
N ALA A 728 18.18 11.99 -21.82
CA ALA A 728 19.25 12.84 -21.30
C ALA A 728 20.64 12.53 -21.91
N ALA A 729 20.85 11.32 -22.46
CA ALA A 729 22.10 10.97 -23.12
C ALA A 729 22.30 11.82 -24.38
N ASN A 730 23.36 12.62 -24.39
CA ASN A 730 23.71 13.53 -25.48
C ASN A 730 25.00 13.13 -26.22
N GLU A 731 25.63 12.04 -25.84
CA GLU A 731 26.82 11.51 -26.46
C GLU A 731 26.49 10.58 -27.63
N PHE A 732 27.09 10.83 -28.78
CA PHE A 732 26.90 10.00 -29.96
C PHE A 732 27.59 8.64 -29.80
N VAL A 733 26.88 7.59 -30.11
CA VAL A 733 27.33 6.19 -29.98
C VAL A 733 28.15 5.80 -31.23
N ASP A 734 29.22 5.02 -31.04
CA ASP A 734 29.95 4.42 -32.16
C ASP A 734 29.26 3.16 -32.65
N ALA A 735 29.11 3.02 -33.96
CA ALA A 735 28.46 1.90 -34.62
C ALA A 735 29.06 0.53 -34.22
N ASN A 736 30.36 0.48 -33.91
CA ASN A 736 31.08 -0.73 -33.51
C ASN A 736 30.80 -1.15 -32.05
N VAL A 737 30.17 -0.28 -31.23
CA VAL A 737 29.90 -0.52 -29.80
C VAL A 737 28.45 -0.93 -29.60
N SER A 738 27.57 -0.64 -30.56
CA SER A 738 26.15 -1.01 -30.48
C SER A 738 26.00 -2.52 -30.59
N LYS A 739 25.53 -3.15 -29.48
CA LYS A 739 25.22 -4.60 -29.41
C LYS A 739 23.95 -5.01 -30.18
N LYS A 740 23.20 -4.06 -30.73
CA LYS A 740 21.97 -4.29 -31.53
C LYS A 740 22.21 -3.90 -32.95
N ALA A 741 21.71 -4.71 -33.90
CA ALA A 741 21.65 -4.31 -35.31
C ALA A 741 20.71 -3.09 -35.44
N GLU A 742 21.30 -1.92 -35.66
CA GLU A 742 20.56 -0.67 -35.83
C GLU A 742 20.51 -0.28 -37.30
N ASN A 743 19.44 0.39 -37.71
CA ASN A 743 19.32 0.94 -39.05
C ASN A 743 20.05 2.27 -39.18
N TRP A 744 20.52 2.53 -40.38
CA TRP A 744 21.14 3.77 -40.77
C TRP A 744 20.19 4.65 -41.56
N LYS A 745 20.45 5.95 -41.58
CA LYS A 745 19.67 6.96 -42.28
C LYS A 745 20.57 7.83 -43.13
N LEU A 746 20.05 8.25 -44.32
CA LEU A 746 20.68 9.24 -45.17
C LEU A 746 19.92 10.55 -45.02
N ILE A 747 20.63 11.62 -44.66
CA ILE A 747 20.06 12.92 -44.33
C ILE A 747 20.49 13.98 -45.33
N PHE A 748 19.53 14.72 -45.83
CA PHE A 748 19.71 15.88 -46.68
C PHE A 748 19.24 17.14 -45.94
N PRO A 749 20.16 18.05 -45.55
CA PRO A 749 19.78 19.28 -44.85
C PRO A 749 19.19 20.32 -45.81
N PHE A 750 18.11 20.95 -45.36
CA PHE A 750 17.49 22.08 -46.04
C PHE A 750 17.18 23.20 -45.06
N LYS A 751 17.05 24.43 -45.58
CA LYS A 751 16.41 25.51 -44.80
C LYS A 751 14.89 25.30 -44.78
N THR A 752 14.24 25.70 -43.70
CA THR A 752 12.78 25.67 -43.64
C THR A 752 12.10 26.56 -44.67
N SER A 753 12.80 27.61 -45.14
CA SER A 753 12.36 28.46 -46.28
C SER A 753 12.34 27.71 -47.64
N ASP A 754 13.05 26.59 -47.75
CA ASP A 754 13.17 25.81 -48.99
C ASP A 754 12.22 24.58 -49.03
N THR A 755 11.08 24.67 -48.41
CA THR A 755 10.12 23.55 -48.27
C THR A 755 9.79 22.90 -49.61
N GLN A 756 9.59 23.70 -50.71
CA GLN A 756 9.28 23.14 -52.03
C GLN A 756 10.45 22.30 -52.56
N LYS A 757 11.70 22.77 -52.40
CA LYS A 757 12.88 22.00 -52.79
C LYS A 757 13.04 20.70 -52.02
N ALA A 758 12.68 20.69 -50.74
CA ALA A 758 12.68 19.51 -49.91
C ALA A 758 11.62 18.50 -50.35
N GLU A 759 10.41 18.95 -50.65
CA GLU A 759 9.34 18.09 -51.19
C GLU A 759 9.71 17.54 -52.57
N ASP A 760 10.28 18.38 -53.47
CA ASP A 760 10.75 17.94 -54.79
C ASP A 760 11.84 16.86 -54.70
N LEU A 761 12.74 17.00 -53.69
CA LEU A 761 13.77 15.99 -53.43
C LEU A 761 13.14 14.70 -52.85
N LYS A 762 12.19 14.81 -51.95
CA LYS A 762 11.48 13.67 -51.40
C LYS A 762 10.81 12.84 -52.50
N ILE A 763 10.07 13.49 -53.37
CA ILE A 763 9.42 12.84 -54.54
C ILE A 763 10.44 12.12 -55.43
N LYS A 764 11.59 12.77 -55.71
CA LYS A 764 12.69 12.15 -56.48
C LYS A 764 13.29 10.92 -55.79
N LEU A 765 13.49 10.99 -54.48
CA LEU A 765 14.01 9.88 -53.66
C LEU A 765 13.00 8.72 -53.60
N GLU A 766 11.72 8.99 -53.40
CA GLU A 766 10.65 7.99 -53.40
C GLU A 766 10.57 7.25 -54.76
N LYS A 767 10.71 8.01 -55.86
CA LYS A 767 10.79 7.45 -57.23
C LYS A 767 12.03 6.56 -57.39
N ALA A 768 13.20 7.03 -56.98
CA ALA A 768 14.44 6.27 -57.06
C ALA A 768 14.38 4.97 -56.24
N ILE A 769 13.84 5.03 -55.03
CA ILE A 769 13.65 3.87 -54.13
C ILE A 769 12.73 2.85 -54.81
N LYS A 770 11.63 3.29 -55.38
CA LYS A 770 10.67 2.43 -56.10
C LYS A 770 11.26 1.75 -57.34
N ASP A 771 11.94 2.54 -58.16
CA ASP A 771 12.53 2.06 -59.43
C ASP A 771 13.68 1.06 -59.15
N LEU A 772 14.48 1.31 -58.11
CA LEU A 772 15.59 0.48 -57.68
C LEU A 772 15.14 -0.71 -56.77
N LYS A 773 13.82 -0.84 -56.48
CA LYS A 773 13.23 -1.88 -55.65
C LYS A 773 13.76 -1.94 -54.23
N TYR A 774 14.13 -0.80 -53.66
CA TYR A 774 14.49 -0.70 -52.25
C TYR A 774 13.20 -0.68 -51.40
N ARG A 775 13.34 -1.00 -50.10
CA ARG A 775 12.23 -0.97 -49.12
C ARG A 775 12.32 0.20 -48.15
N ASN A 776 13.13 1.19 -48.47
CA ASN A 776 13.38 2.36 -47.68
C ASN A 776 12.21 3.35 -47.73
N THR A 777 11.99 4.14 -46.74
CA THR A 777 10.97 5.18 -46.65
C THR A 777 11.61 6.55 -46.56
N VAL A 778 10.91 7.59 -47.05
CA VAL A 778 11.40 8.97 -47.01
C VAL A 778 10.45 9.81 -46.18
N SER A 779 10.99 10.67 -45.31
CA SER A 779 10.25 11.68 -44.56
C SER A 779 10.89 13.06 -44.68
N ILE A 780 10.13 14.09 -44.34
CA ILE A 780 10.65 15.41 -44.06
C ILE A 780 10.47 15.66 -42.59
N ASP A 781 11.55 15.86 -41.85
CA ASP A 781 11.57 16.07 -40.44
C ASP A 781 12.04 17.48 -40.12
N ILE A 782 11.23 18.25 -39.39
CA ILE A 782 11.65 19.56 -38.87
C ILE A 782 12.76 19.34 -37.84
N TYR A 783 13.87 20.05 -37.96
CA TYR A 783 14.96 19.99 -37.01
C TYR A 783 14.90 21.14 -36.00
N ASP A 784 14.88 22.38 -36.50
CA ASP A 784 14.70 23.60 -35.70
C ASP A 784 13.89 24.66 -36.48
N LEU A 785 13.89 25.90 -36.02
CA LEU A 785 13.18 27.00 -36.69
C LEU A 785 13.69 27.30 -38.11
N GLU A 786 14.99 27.06 -38.36
CA GLU A 786 15.64 27.41 -39.62
C GLU A 786 15.93 26.20 -40.51
N ASN A 787 15.95 25.00 -39.96
CA ASN A 787 16.45 23.83 -40.67
C ASN A 787 15.43 22.68 -40.63
N GLN A 788 15.38 21.93 -41.73
CA GLN A 788 14.64 20.68 -41.87
C GLN A 788 15.48 19.66 -42.61
N PHE A 789 15.15 18.41 -42.50
CA PHE A 789 15.87 17.32 -43.13
C PHE A 789 14.95 16.49 -44.00
N VAL A 790 15.40 16.16 -45.22
CA VAL A 790 14.83 15.04 -45.97
C VAL A 790 15.59 13.78 -45.55
N VAL A 791 14.90 12.80 -45.04
CA VAL A 791 15.47 11.62 -44.38
C VAL A 791 15.08 10.35 -45.12
N VAL A 792 16.05 9.57 -45.56
CA VAL A 792 15.82 8.23 -46.06
C VAL A 792 16.14 7.22 -44.97
N HIS A 793 15.13 6.43 -44.59
CA HIS A 793 15.20 5.50 -43.45
C HIS A 793 15.47 4.04 -43.90
N GLY A 794 16.01 3.22 -42.96
CA GLY A 794 15.96 1.78 -43.07
C GLY A 794 17.13 1.11 -43.78
N PHE A 795 18.29 1.71 -43.82
CA PHE A 795 19.50 1.08 -44.34
C PHE A 795 20.14 0.15 -43.30
N LYS A 796 20.68 -0.98 -43.75
CA LYS A 796 21.22 -2.01 -42.88
C LYS A 796 22.64 -1.73 -42.35
N SER A 797 23.42 -0.88 -43.06
CA SER A 797 24.77 -0.52 -42.68
C SER A 797 25.19 0.85 -43.29
N GLU A 798 26.28 1.41 -42.79
CA GLU A 798 26.87 2.65 -43.25
C GLU A 798 27.25 2.55 -44.74
N ASP A 799 27.94 1.47 -45.09
CA ASP A 799 28.39 1.23 -46.49
C ASP A 799 27.20 1.13 -47.45
N TYR A 800 26.12 0.48 -47.05
CA TYR A 800 24.88 0.41 -47.85
C TYR A 800 24.26 1.79 -48.01
N THR A 801 24.34 2.65 -47.01
CA THR A 801 23.79 4.02 -47.06
C THR A 801 24.61 4.91 -47.96
N LEU A 802 25.96 4.85 -47.83
CA LEU A 802 26.90 5.56 -48.68
C LEU A 802 26.81 5.10 -50.15
N GLY A 803 26.75 3.78 -50.37
CA GLY A 803 26.57 3.22 -51.71
C GLY A 803 25.27 3.68 -52.39
N PHE A 804 24.17 3.77 -51.60
CA PHE A 804 22.89 4.34 -52.12
C PHE A 804 23.04 5.82 -52.47
N ALA A 805 23.71 6.62 -51.61
CA ALA A 805 23.94 8.04 -51.86
C ALA A 805 24.80 8.25 -53.13
N GLU A 806 25.86 7.47 -53.37
CA GLU A 806 26.66 7.50 -54.58
C GLU A 806 25.86 7.07 -55.82
N LEU A 807 25.03 6.04 -55.68
CA LEU A 807 24.20 5.53 -56.79
C LEU A 807 23.23 6.59 -57.26
N ILE A 808 22.49 7.27 -56.39
CA ILE A 808 21.52 8.31 -56.76
C ILE A 808 22.21 9.58 -57.26
N LYS A 809 23.47 9.84 -56.87
CA LYS A 809 24.29 10.96 -57.38
C LYS A 809 24.79 10.70 -58.77
N ASN A 810 25.33 9.51 -59.07
CA ASN A 810 25.99 9.17 -60.32
C ASN A 810 25.02 8.65 -61.39
N ASN A 811 23.80 8.27 -61.02
CA ASN A 811 22.81 7.81 -61.97
C ASN A 811 22.20 9.01 -62.75
N LYS A 812 22.22 8.96 -64.07
CA LYS A 812 21.72 10.02 -64.97
C LYS A 812 20.21 10.27 -64.83
N ASP A 813 19.46 9.27 -64.42
CA ASP A 813 18.01 9.35 -64.27
C ASP A 813 17.56 10.10 -63.03
N TYR A 814 18.41 10.18 -62.03
CA TYR A 814 18.09 10.83 -60.76
C TYR A 814 18.97 12.08 -60.52
N SER A 815 20.25 12.01 -60.73
CA SER A 815 21.24 13.09 -60.61
C SER A 815 21.10 13.92 -59.31
N ILE A 816 20.96 13.25 -58.19
CA ILE A 816 20.75 13.88 -56.88
C ILE A 816 22.11 14.16 -56.25
N ALA A 817 22.60 15.41 -56.39
CA ALA A 817 23.91 15.87 -55.92
C ALA A 817 23.83 16.75 -54.67
N ASN A 818 22.69 16.76 -53.95
CA ASN A 818 22.48 17.53 -52.73
C ASN A 818 23.47 17.11 -51.62
N GLU A 819 23.90 18.09 -50.79
CA GLU A 819 24.68 17.81 -49.59
C GLU A 819 23.93 16.80 -48.73
N ASN A 820 24.64 15.78 -48.27
CA ASN A 820 24.07 14.76 -47.43
C ASN A 820 25.10 14.22 -46.43
N PHE A 821 24.62 13.57 -45.39
CA PHE A 821 25.40 12.82 -44.42
C PHE A 821 24.67 11.59 -43.95
N VAL A 822 25.44 10.63 -43.46
CA VAL A 822 24.91 9.34 -43.00
C VAL A 822 24.93 9.32 -41.46
N ILE A 823 23.88 8.78 -40.84
CA ILE A 823 23.75 8.74 -39.40
C ILE A 823 23.10 7.45 -38.94
N LEU A 824 23.57 6.91 -37.80
CA LEU A 824 22.94 5.80 -37.11
C LEU A 824 21.61 6.26 -36.53
N SER A 825 20.59 5.40 -36.50
CA SER A 825 19.25 5.78 -36.01
C SER A 825 19.22 6.28 -34.56
N SER A 826 20.03 5.70 -33.67
CA SER A 826 20.21 6.18 -32.28
C SER A 826 20.84 7.58 -32.24
N ASN A 827 21.86 7.80 -33.06
CA ASN A 827 22.52 9.09 -33.13
C ASN A 827 21.60 10.16 -33.78
N TYR A 828 20.74 9.76 -34.71
CA TYR A 828 19.72 10.67 -35.25
C TYR A 828 18.71 11.10 -34.18
N GLN A 829 18.34 10.20 -33.29
CA GLN A 829 17.48 10.52 -32.14
C GLN A 829 18.16 11.53 -31.22
N ILE A 830 19.44 11.29 -30.86
CA ILE A 830 20.23 12.22 -30.05
C ILE A 830 20.33 13.59 -30.73
N LEU A 831 20.61 13.61 -32.02
CA LEU A 831 20.68 14.84 -32.81
C LEU A 831 19.37 15.62 -32.80
N GLN A 832 18.22 14.94 -32.93
CA GLN A 832 16.91 15.57 -32.92
C GLN A 832 16.54 16.09 -31.52
N VAL A 833 16.91 15.35 -30.48
CA VAL A 833 16.59 15.71 -29.10
C VAL A 833 17.48 16.84 -28.59
N HIS A 834 18.79 16.79 -28.81
CA HIS A 834 19.74 17.75 -28.26
C HIS A 834 20.13 18.87 -29.18
N LYS A 835 19.64 18.90 -30.43
CA LYS A 835 19.91 19.95 -31.44
C LYS A 835 21.40 20.20 -31.69
N ASN A 836 22.23 19.16 -31.61
CA ASN A 836 23.68 19.21 -31.66
C ASN A 836 24.28 18.81 -33.02
N LEU A 837 23.64 19.25 -34.13
CA LEU A 837 24.07 18.98 -35.54
C LEU A 837 25.55 19.35 -35.80
N THR A 838 26.00 20.48 -35.29
CA THR A 838 27.39 20.93 -35.46
C THR A 838 28.37 19.99 -34.83
N ALA A 839 28.06 19.49 -33.61
CA ALA A 839 28.88 18.51 -32.92
C ALA A 839 28.96 17.17 -33.71
N TYR A 840 27.84 16.75 -34.30
CA TYR A 840 27.81 15.54 -35.14
C TYR A 840 28.64 15.73 -36.43
N LYS A 841 28.49 16.86 -37.14
CA LYS A 841 29.27 17.15 -38.34
C LYS A 841 30.78 17.21 -38.07
N ASN A 842 31.20 17.80 -36.94
CA ASN A 842 32.62 17.84 -36.52
C ASN A 842 33.18 16.44 -36.27
N ARG A 843 32.36 15.55 -35.68
CA ARG A 843 32.78 14.15 -35.42
C ARG A 843 33.02 13.34 -36.69
N ILE A 844 32.21 13.57 -37.75
CA ILE A 844 32.34 12.86 -39.02
C ILE A 844 33.55 13.36 -39.80
N THR A 845 33.89 14.67 -39.69
CA THR A 845 34.99 15.31 -40.43
C THR A 845 36.34 15.13 -39.78
N THR A 846 36.40 14.76 -38.51
CA THR A 846 37.69 14.46 -37.83
C THR A 846 38.14 13.04 -38.19
N PRO A 847 39.35 12.82 -38.78
CA PRO A 847 39.79 11.48 -39.08
C PRO A 847 39.88 10.66 -37.80
N LYS A 848 39.35 9.45 -37.83
CA LYS A 848 39.49 8.49 -36.70
C LYS A 848 41.00 8.22 -36.52
N PRO A 849 41.55 8.26 -35.28
CA PRO A 849 42.92 7.96 -34.98
C PRO A 849 43.32 6.53 -35.32
#